data_4c0a5e0e3f8a2fdf68ee73d90c0b4b1a
#
_entry.id   4c0a5e0e3f8a2fdf68ee73d90c0b4b1a
#
_cell.length_a   1.000
_cell.length_b   1.000
_cell.length_c   1.000
_cell.angle_alpha   90.00
_cell.angle_beta   90.00
_cell.angle_gamma   90.00
#
_symmetry.space_group_name_H-M   'P 1'
#
loop_
_entity.id
_entity.type
_entity.pdbx_description
1 polymer ?
#
loop_
_entity_poly.entity_id
_entity_poly.type
_entity_poly.pdbx_seq_one_letter_code
_entity_poly.pdbx_strand_id
1 'polypeptide(L)'
;MSKKKYTKEEKRMFKKKNKNLSLFSSVVVGMFIVSTVYFIFNLLKLTGVENLLRYILIGVLGIFTLYIIKKNFSLRIQPKKYKIIIFSFILLLLGFGMVYASRLISRGISTIDNLNKNEVTYSTALIKLKSNKEVTKDTVSTKKIGIISDTDDTEGYVLAQTIIKKLDITDSNLVKYDEYITMLKDLYSGDVDAVFVSGGYVEKYSGLSSFENIKDDVKVISKYKKTMKKRVTNSTKVSTKSVTEPFTMLLLGVDSPEENISDAVALGDTIMVVTFNPNTLNATLFSIPRDTYVPITCYGNALSKITHAASGGDSCMIETVQNFIDIDIDYYAKINFRGLMNLVDALGGIDVDVPYSFCETDENRTFYNAVFVKKGMQHLDGRAALGLARNRKYYPTCGEEYNEGDRSDFVRGQNQQLVLKAILKRAKEIRSVDQFYNVLDTISKSMDTNLSREQILGFYNIFKKVLLSTDSLTDGNDVISMQRTFLRGGGGIIMDHVAGTGLYEFVPSQEGLNAIKKVMRINLGLEQEEYDKSFSFTIDKPYEAEIIGEDLWGGVKSYPRFTAEETPTETKKDCSSKPNSEPSADNTICVCKSGYEENSSGKCVKKEKLECEAPLEPSEDESQCLCPTWDGYEGDADNCVKKEESTTPNTDDNTSTDSDDTTTTPNTDEPED
;
A
#
# COMPACT_ATOMS: atom_id res chain seq x y z
N MET A 1 -25.86 51.15 30.03
CA MET A 1 -25.58 52.19 29.00
C MET A 1 -26.70 52.22 28.00
N SER A 2 -27.55 53.26 28.00
CA SER A 2 -28.66 53.47 27.06
C SER A 2 -28.15 53.60 25.62
N LYS A 3 -28.65 52.78 24.70
CA LYS A 3 -28.31 52.88 23.25
C LYS A 3 -28.93 54.16 22.72
N LYS A 4 -28.08 55.15 22.44
CA LYS A 4 -28.50 56.42 21.81
C LYS A 4 -29.26 56.14 20.50
N LYS A 5 -30.57 56.41 20.43
CA LYS A 5 -31.37 56.25 19.22
C LYS A 5 -31.08 57.47 18.31
N TYR A 6 -30.51 57.24 17.13
CA TYR A 6 -30.26 58.26 16.12
C TYR A 6 -31.52 58.52 15.27
N THR A 7 -31.73 59.77 14.88
CA THR A 7 -32.81 60.18 13.99
C THR A 7 -32.60 59.65 12.53
N LYS A 8 -33.63 59.68 11.73
CA LYS A 8 -33.55 59.19 10.33
C LYS A 8 -32.57 60.01 9.51
N GLU A 9 -32.42 61.30 9.80
CA GLU A 9 -31.47 62.23 9.11
C GLU A 9 -30.04 61.98 9.55
N GLU A 10 -29.76 61.81 10.83
CA GLU A 10 -28.45 61.48 11.36
C GLU A 10 -27.92 60.15 10.75
N LYS A 11 -28.79 59.14 10.64
CA LYS A 11 -28.44 57.90 9.98
C LYS A 11 -28.09 58.07 8.49
N ARG A 12 -28.80 58.95 7.77
CA ARG A 12 -28.50 59.31 6.36
C ARG A 12 -27.14 60.02 6.25
N MET A 13 -26.84 60.96 7.14
CA MET A 13 -25.56 61.67 7.20
C MET A 13 -24.40 60.70 7.46
N PHE A 14 -24.52 59.80 8.44
CA PHE A 14 -23.47 58.80 8.74
C PHE A 14 -23.25 57.85 7.58
N LYS A 15 -24.31 57.39 6.91
CA LYS A 15 -24.22 56.54 5.72
C LYS A 15 -23.45 57.24 4.59
N LYS A 16 -23.68 58.54 4.36
CA LYS A 16 -22.96 59.35 3.34
C LYS A 16 -21.48 59.55 3.74
N LYS A 17 -21.21 59.86 5.02
CA LYS A 17 -19.86 60.08 5.57
C LYS A 17 -19.02 58.83 5.59
N ASN A 18 -19.62 57.64 5.70
CA ASN A 18 -18.96 56.35 5.78
C ASN A 18 -18.96 55.58 4.45
N LYS A 19 -19.37 56.19 3.31
CA LYS A 19 -19.61 55.50 2.03
C LYS A 19 -18.41 54.64 1.59
N ASN A 20 -17.22 55.19 1.51
CA ASN A 20 -16.02 54.46 1.04
C ASN A 20 -15.58 53.37 2.02
N LEU A 21 -15.60 53.69 3.34
CA LEU A 21 -15.24 52.72 4.36
C LEU A 21 -16.26 51.59 4.49
N SER A 22 -17.53 51.87 4.27
CA SER A 22 -18.61 50.91 4.21
C SER A 22 -18.52 50.00 2.96
N LEU A 23 -18.08 50.57 1.81
CA LEU A 23 -17.80 49.77 0.61
C LEU A 23 -16.66 48.82 0.87
N PHE A 24 -15.54 49.31 1.42
CA PHE A 24 -14.41 48.45 1.83
C PHE A 24 -14.85 47.33 2.77
N SER A 25 -15.58 47.66 3.86
CA SER A 25 -16.08 46.65 4.79
C SER A 25 -17.00 45.62 4.11
N SER A 26 -17.75 46.01 3.07
CA SER A 26 -18.61 45.07 2.35
C SER A 26 -17.82 44.11 1.46
N VAL A 27 -16.72 44.60 0.87
CA VAL A 27 -15.78 43.75 0.13
C VAL A 27 -15.15 42.73 1.08
N VAL A 28 -14.71 43.20 2.26
CA VAL A 28 -14.14 42.29 3.30
C VAL A 28 -15.16 41.23 3.76
N VAL A 29 -16.42 41.63 3.96
CA VAL A 29 -17.49 40.64 4.28
C VAL A 29 -17.69 39.67 3.13
N GLY A 30 -17.64 40.11 1.88
CA GLY A 30 -17.68 39.25 0.71
C GLY A 30 -16.53 38.23 0.71
N MET A 31 -15.30 38.69 0.97
CA MET A 31 -14.12 37.82 1.08
C MET A 31 -14.28 36.81 2.23
N PHE A 32 -14.81 37.22 3.39
CA PHE A 32 -15.08 36.38 4.51
C PHE A 32 -16.12 35.28 4.16
N ILE A 33 -17.19 35.63 3.44
CA ILE A 33 -18.20 34.65 2.99
C ILE A 33 -17.55 33.62 2.06
N VAL A 34 -16.74 34.05 1.10
CA VAL A 34 -16.04 33.15 0.19
C VAL A 34 -15.11 32.21 0.98
N SER A 35 -14.35 32.74 1.95
CA SER A 35 -13.49 31.94 2.83
C SER A 35 -14.29 30.91 3.64
N THR A 36 -15.47 31.31 4.16
CA THR A 36 -16.37 30.42 4.91
C THR A 36 -16.92 29.30 4.04
N VAL A 37 -17.37 29.62 2.81
CA VAL A 37 -17.87 28.63 1.85
C VAL A 37 -16.75 27.65 1.47
N TYR A 38 -15.55 28.15 1.21
CA TYR A 38 -14.38 27.31 0.93
C TYR A 38 -14.02 26.39 2.10
N PHE A 39 -14.10 26.91 3.33
CA PHE A 39 -13.88 26.12 4.54
C PHE A 39 -14.94 25.03 4.70
N ILE A 40 -16.23 25.36 4.56
CA ILE A 40 -17.33 24.39 4.61
C ILE A 40 -17.16 23.29 3.56
N PHE A 41 -16.78 23.66 2.33
CA PHE A 41 -16.54 22.68 1.26
C PHE A 41 -15.45 21.67 1.62
N ASN A 42 -14.34 22.12 2.21
CA ASN A 42 -13.29 21.21 2.66
C ASN A 42 -13.70 20.42 3.92
N LEU A 43 -14.46 21.02 4.82
CA LEU A 43 -14.99 20.34 5.99
C LEU A 43 -15.95 19.19 5.62
N LEU A 44 -16.76 19.35 4.57
CA LEU A 44 -17.63 18.30 4.04
C LEU A 44 -16.86 17.10 3.47
N LYS A 45 -15.65 17.35 2.94
CA LYS A 45 -14.77 16.28 2.45
C LYS A 45 -14.03 15.52 3.57
N LEU A 46 -13.99 16.08 4.77
CA LEU A 46 -13.27 15.48 5.89
C LEU A 46 -14.08 14.30 6.43
N THR A 47 -13.69 13.08 6.07
CA THR A 47 -14.16 11.83 6.67
C THR A 47 -13.42 11.61 8.00
N GLY A 48 -14.02 10.88 8.95
CA GLY A 48 -13.40 10.66 10.28
C GLY A 48 -13.80 11.65 11.37
N VAL A 49 -14.55 12.70 11.06
CA VAL A 49 -15.24 13.54 12.04
C VAL A 49 -16.70 13.13 12.05
N GLU A 50 -17.24 12.95 13.26
CA GLU A 50 -18.64 12.55 13.46
C GLU A 50 -19.59 13.48 12.69
N ASN A 51 -20.46 12.90 11.87
CA ASN A 51 -21.35 13.66 10.99
C ASN A 51 -22.14 14.73 11.73
N LEU A 52 -22.60 14.39 12.94
CA LEU A 52 -23.37 15.31 13.78
C LEU A 52 -22.55 16.57 14.14
N LEU A 53 -21.31 16.39 14.62
CA LEU A 53 -20.43 17.52 14.97
C LEU A 53 -20.13 18.39 13.75
N ARG A 54 -19.90 17.78 12.60
CA ARG A 54 -19.64 18.49 11.34
C ARG A 54 -20.80 19.34 10.92
N TYR A 55 -22.04 18.82 10.96
CA TYR A 55 -23.24 19.59 10.60
C TYR A 55 -23.56 20.66 11.64
N ILE A 56 -23.33 20.40 12.93
CA ILE A 56 -23.47 21.44 13.98
C ILE A 56 -22.51 22.61 13.70
N LEU A 57 -21.22 22.31 13.40
CA LEU A 57 -20.24 23.34 13.10
C LEU A 57 -20.63 24.16 11.86
N ILE A 58 -21.11 23.51 10.80
CA ILE A 58 -21.60 24.19 9.58
C ILE A 58 -22.79 25.09 9.91
N GLY A 59 -23.73 24.62 10.73
CA GLY A 59 -24.87 25.42 11.19
C GLY A 59 -24.44 26.65 11.99
N VAL A 60 -23.52 26.49 12.92
CA VAL A 60 -22.94 27.60 13.71
C VAL A 60 -22.25 28.62 12.82
N LEU A 61 -21.43 28.17 11.85
CA LEU A 61 -20.76 29.04 10.87
C LEU A 61 -21.78 29.79 10.00
N GLY A 62 -22.85 29.14 9.59
CA GLY A 62 -23.94 29.76 8.84
C GLY A 62 -24.64 30.89 9.63
N ILE A 63 -25.03 30.59 10.87
CA ILE A 63 -25.65 31.58 11.78
C ILE A 63 -24.67 32.75 12.04
N PHE A 64 -23.39 32.44 12.27
CA PHE A 64 -22.37 33.44 12.50
C PHE A 64 -22.19 34.35 11.27
N THR A 65 -22.19 33.79 10.08
CA THR A 65 -22.10 34.55 8.82
C THR A 65 -23.29 35.48 8.63
N LEU A 66 -24.50 35.00 8.92
CA LEU A 66 -25.69 35.86 8.89
C LEU A 66 -25.61 37.03 9.91
N TYR A 67 -25.11 36.75 11.12
CA TYR A 67 -24.82 37.78 12.12
C TYR A 67 -23.81 38.80 11.60
N ILE A 68 -22.72 38.40 10.95
CA ILE A 68 -21.70 39.27 10.35
C ILE A 68 -22.33 40.20 9.30
N ILE A 69 -23.15 39.67 8.40
CA ILE A 69 -23.85 40.44 7.38
C ILE A 69 -24.75 41.52 8.05
N LYS A 70 -25.56 41.10 9.02
CA LYS A 70 -26.43 42.02 9.79
C LYS A 70 -25.62 43.08 10.53
N LYS A 71 -24.50 42.72 11.12
CA LYS A 71 -23.60 43.65 11.82
C LYS A 71 -22.95 44.66 10.89
N ASN A 72 -22.51 44.25 9.70
CA ASN A 72 -21.96 45.16 8.68
C ASN A 72 -22.98 46.24 8.29
N PHE A 73 -24.24 45.88 8.03
CA PHE A 73 -25.29 46.83 7.76
C PHE A 73 -25.52 47.81 8.93
N SER A 74 -25.48 47.33 10.17
CA SER A 74 -25.65 48.16 11.37
C SER A 74 -24.50 49.16 11.56
N LEU A 75 -23.26 48.79 11.22
CA LEU A 75 -22.08 49.64 11.38
C LEU A 75 -22.05 50.81 10.40
N ARG A 76 -22.68 50.70 9.22
CA ARG A 76 -22.76 51.78 8.19
C ARG A 76 -23.41 53.06 8.69
N ILE A 77 -24.33 52.94 9.65
CA ILE A 77 -25.13 54.04 10.18
C ILE A 77 -24.60 54.54 11.52
N GLN A 78 -23.39 54.16 11.93
CA GLN A 78 -22.79 54.58 13.20
C GLN A 78 -21.77 55.73 12.98
N PRO A 79 -21.63 56.69 13.94
CA PRO A 79 -20.73 57.82 13.80
C PRO A 79 -19.23 57.43 13.93
N LYS A 80 -18.91 56.36 14.59
CA LYS A 80 -17.53 55.95 14.96
C LYS A 80 -16.91 55.10 13.86
N LYS A 81 -16.13 55.70 12.95
CA LYS A 81 -15.44 55.03 11.81
C LYS A 81 -14.52 53.90 12.24
N TYR A 82 -13.82 54.05 13.36
CA TYR A 82 -12.88 53.01 13.88
C TYR A 82 -13.54 51.68 14.09
N LYS A 83 -14.83 51.62 14.44
CA LYS A 83 -15.58 50.37 14.60
C LYS A 83 -15.69 49.58 13.31
N ILE A 84 -15.81 50.26 12.17
CA ILE A 84 -15.84 49.59 10.87
C ILE A 84 -14.45 49.05 10.53
N ILE A 85 -13.40 49.81 10.83
CA ILE A 85 -12.00 49.41 10.58
C ILE A 85 -11.67 48.16 11.42
N ILE A 86 -11.89 48.22 12.74
CA ILE A 86 -11.63 47.07 13.63
C ILE A 86 -12.44 45.85 13.19
N PHE A 87 -13.73 46.03 12.88
CA PHE A 87 -14.56 44.95 12.39
C PHE A 87 -14.02 44.32 11.11
N SER A 88 -13.64 45.12 10.12
CA SER A 88 -13.05 44.64 8.87
C SER A 88 -11.72 43.92 9.10
N PHE A 89 -10.87 44.42 10.00
CA PHE A 89 -9.60 43.80 10.34
C PHE A 89 -9.80 42.43 11.00
N ILE A 90 -10.73 42.32 11.96
CA ILE A 90 -11.06 41.04 12.59
C ILE A 90 -11.58 40.04 11.55
N LEU A 91 -12.42 40.47 10.61
CA LEU A 91 -12.93 39.57 9.57
C LEU A 91 -11.86 39.12 8.59
N LEU A 92 -10.88 39.96 8.28
CA LEU A 92 -9.73 39.58 7.45
C LEU A 92 -8.90 38.49 8.18
N LEU A 93 -8.62 38.66 9.47
CA LEU A 93 -7.91 37.65 10.25
C LEU A 93 -8.68 36.33 10.32
N LEU A 94 -9.99 36.37 10.58
CA LEU A 94 -10.85 35.18 10.62
C LEU A 94 -10.93 34.52 9.24
N GLY A 95 -11.09 35.30 8.18
CA GLY A 95 -11.10 34.76 6.81
C GLY A 95 -9.79 34.11 6.41
N PHE A 96 -8.66 34.73 6.76
CA PHE A 96 -7.33 34.16 6.56
C PHE A 96 -7.17 32.85 7.33
N GLY A 97 -7.59 32.81 8.60
CA GLY A 97 -7.57 31.60 9.43
C GLY A 97 -8.39 30.46 8.82
N MET A 98 -9.58 30.77 8.25
CA MET A 98 -10.42 29.78 7.56
C MET A 98 -9.76 29.24 6.28
N VAL A 99 -9.12 30.09 5.49
CA VAL A 99 -8.38 29.68 4.28
C VAL A 99 -7.19 28.81 4.67
N TYR A 100 -6.45 29.18 5.71
CA TYR A 100 -5.34 28.40 6.21
C TYR A 100 -5.80 27.02 6.71
N ALA A 101 -6.84 26.95 7.54
CA ALA A 101 -7.44 25.70 7.99
C ALA A 101 -7.94 24.82 6.83
N SER A 102 -8.58 25.45 5.81
CA SER A 102 -8.99 24.76 4.59
C SER A 102 -7.84 24.13 3.83
N ARG A 103 -6.72 24.83 3.73
CA ARG A 103 -5.50 24.29 3.09
C ARG A 103 -4.93 23.11 3.86
N LEU A 104 -4.90 23.19 5.19
CA LEU A 104 -4.47 22.05 6.02
C LEU A 104 -5.36 20.82 5.82
N ILE A 105 -6.68 21.00 5.83
CA ILE A 105 -7.64 19.92 5.59
C ILE A 105 -7.44 19.34 4.19
N SER A 106 -7.38 20.18 3.16
CA SER A 106 -7.20 19.72 1.78
C SER A 106 -5.89 18.99 1.57
N ARG A 107 -4.79 19.48 2.18
CA ARG A 107 -3.49 18.82 2.15
C ARG A 107 -3.57 17.47 2.85
N GLY A 108 -4.13 17.40 4.05
CA GLY A 108 -4.29 16.14 4.78
C GLY A 108 -5.05 15.10 3.98
N ILE A 109 -6.15 15.49 3.34
CA ILE A 109 -6.94 14.60 2.49
C ILE A 109 -6.08 14.09 1.32
N SER A 110 -5.39 14.98 0.61
CA SER A 110 -4.57 14.59 -0.56
C SER A 110 -3.39 13.69 -0.17
N THR A 111 -2.76 13.94 0.98
CA THR A 111 -1.66 13.12 1.50
C THR A 111 -2.13 11.70 1.83
N ILE A 112 -3.26 11.58 2.54
CA ILE A 112 -3.82 10.28 2.89
C ILE A 112 -4.32 9.54 1.64
N ASP A 113 -4.92 10.24 0.66
CA ASP A 113 -5.32 9.64 -0.61
C ASP A 113 -4.11 9.13 -1.41
N ASN A 114 -2.94 9.75 -1.27
CA ASN A 114 -1.69 9.29 -1.87
C ASN A 114 -1.15 8.01 -1.20
N LEU A 115 -1.35 7.83 0.10
CA LEU A 115 -1.01 6.58 0.80
C LEU A 115 -1.88 5.40 0.34
N ASN A 116 -3.16 5.68 0.05
CA ASN A 116 -4.13 4.70 -0.43
C ASN A 116 -4.27 4.73 -1.96
N LYS A 117 -3.17 4.75 -2.69
CA LYS A 117 -3.23 4.69 -4.16
C LYS A 117 -3.92 3.40 -4.60
N ASN A 118 -5.11 3.56 -5.16
CA ASN A 118 -5.83 2.44 -5.78
C ASN A 118 -5.27 2.07 -7.16
N GLU A 119 -4.20 2.72 -7.62
CA GLU A 119 -3.59 2.50 -8.92
C GLU A 119 -2.11 2.17 -8.77
N VAL A 120 -1.69 1.08 -9.39
CA VAL A 120 -0.32 0.55 -9.42
C VAL A 120 0.07 0.35 -10.87
N THR A 121 1.33 0.62 -11.17
CA THR A 121 1.89 0.32 -12.50
C THR A 121 2.39 -1.12 -12.52
N TYR A 122 1.60 -1.99 -13.10
CA TYR A 122 2.00 -3.38 -13.36
C TYR A 122 2.84 -3.47 -14.63
N SER A 123 3.74 -4.44 -14.67
CA SER A 123 4.53 -4.70 -15.87
C SER A 123 4.74 -6.19 -16.11
N THR A 124 4.61 -6.61 -17.36
CA THR A 124 4.94 -7.96 -17.81
C THR A 124 6.15 -7.94 -18.72
N ALA A 125 6.93 -8.99 -18.69
CA ALA A 125 8.06 -9.22 -19.57
C ALA A 125 7.99 -10.62 -20.19
N LEU A 126 8.18 -10.73 -21.48
CA LEU A 126 8.44 -11.98 -22.16
C LEU A 126 9.95 -12.17 -22.19
N ILE A 127 10.45 -13.17 -21.45
CA ILE A 127 11.88 -13.46 -21.32
C ILE A 127 12.23 -14.81 -21.93
N LYS A 128 13.48 -14.97 -22.30
CA LYS A 128 14.09 -16.21 -22.82
C LYS A 128 15.49 -16.39 -22.26
N LEU A 129 16.06 -17.58 -22.31
CA LEU A 129 17.49 -17.75 -22.02
C LEU A 129 18.35 -17.05 -23.06
N LYS A 130 19.45 -16.41 -22.65
CA LYS A 130 20.44 -15.79 -23.56
C LYS A 130 21.11 -16.84 -24.45
N SER A 131 21.27 -18.07 -23.94
CA SER A 131 21.81 -19.22 -24.68
C SER A 131 20.94 -19.63 -25.88
N ASN A 132 19.63 -19.50 -25.78
CA ASN A 132 18.68 -19.85 -26.85
C ASN A 132 18.66 -18.72 -27.90
N LYS A 133 19.53 -18.82 -28.90
CA LYS A 133 19.65 -17.81 -29.98
C LYS A 133 18.53 -17.87 -31.02
N GLU A 134 17.84 -19.01 -31.13
CA GLU A 134 16.75 -19.21 -32.08
C GLU A 134 15.48 -18.43 -31.79
N VAL A 135 15.25 -18.11 -30.50
CA VAL A 135 14.11 -17.33 -30.07
C VAL A 135 14.43 -15.84 -30.24
N THR A 136 13.79 -15.22 -31.18
CA THR A 136 13.86 -13.78 -31.47
C THR A 136 12.47 -13.19 -31.45
N LYS A 137 12.35 -11.88 -31.59
CA LYS A 137 11.05 -11.23 -31.69
C LYS A 137 10.23 -11.70 -32.89
N ASP A 138 10.90 -12.10 -33.97
CA ASP A 138 10.28 -12.52 -35.24
C ASP A 138 9.94 -14.01 -35.25
N THR A 139 10.62 -14.83 -34.44
CA THR A 139 10.42 -16.29 -34.40
C THR A 139 9.61 -16.77 -33.20
N VAL A 140 9.39 -15.91 -32.19
CA VAL A 140 8.76 -16.29 -30.94
C VAL A 140 7.32 -16.77 -31.09
N SER A 141 6.59 -16.31 -32.11
CA SER A 141 5.21 -16.75 -32.40
C SER A 141 5.09 -18.23 -32.75
N THR A 142 6.20 -18.91 -33.12
CA THR A 142 6.20 -20.34 -33.44
C THR A 142 6.81 -21.21 -32.33
N LYS A 143 7.13 -20.61 -31.19
CA LYS A 143 7.85 -21.25 -30.07
C LYS A 143 6.90 -21.61 -28.94
N LYS A 144 7.32 -22.53 -28.08
CA LYS A 144 6.56 -22.87 -26.84
C LYS A 144 6.78 -21.78 -25.80
N ILE A 145 5.70 -21.18 -25.31
CA ILE A 145 5.75 -20.05 -24.41
C ILE A 145 4.95 -20.35 -23.14
N GLY A 146 5.64 -20.29 -22.01
CA GLY A 146 4.98 -20.42 -20.69
C GLY A 146 4.17 -19.17 -20.31
N ILE A 147 2.97 -19.40 -19.81
CA ILE A 147 2.07 -18.37 -19.32
C ILE A 147 1.36 -18.88 -18.05
N ILE A 148 1.04 -17.98 -17.12
CA ILE A 148 0.27 -18.34 -15.92
C ILE A 148 -1.18 -18.71 -16.32
N SER A 149 -1.72 -19.76 -15.70
CA SER A 149 -3.09 -20.26 -15.96
C SER A 149 -4.17 -19.37 -15.33
N ASP A 150 -3.86 -18.69 -14.18
CA ASP A 150 -4.77 -17.76 -13.53
C ASP A 150 -5.03 -16.56 -14.44
N THR A 151 -6.24 -16.49 -14.99
CA THR A 151 -6.68 -15.41 -15.89
C THR A 151 -6.76 -14.05 -15.22
N ASP A 152 -6.81 -14.02 -13.89
CA ASP A 152 -6.82 -12.80 -13.09
C ASP A 152 -5.40 -12.34 -12.71
N ASP A 153 -4.37 -13.15 -12.97
CA ASP A 153 -2.98 -12.71 -12.74
C ASP A 153 -2.63 -11.55 -13.65
N THR A 154 -2.44 -10.38 -13.04
CA THR A 154 -2.26 -9.13 -13.79
C THR A 154 -1.00 -9.13 -14.63
N GLU A 155 0.13 -9.63 -14.13
CA GLU A 155 1.43 -9.53 -14.78
C GLU A 155 1.72 -10.74 -15.68
N GLY A 156 1.40 -11.95 -15.21
CA GLY A 156 1.66 -13.19 -15.93
C GLY A 156 0.62 -13.54 -16.99
N TYR A 157 -0.62 -13.00 -16.87
CA TYR A 157 -1.70 -13.30 -17.80
C TYR A 157 -2.30 -12.04 -18.46
N VAL A 158 -2.92 -11.14 -17.67
CA VAL A 158 -3.71 -10.01 -18.23
C VAL A 158 -2.87 -9.09 -19.12
N LEU A 159 -1.72 -8.65 -18.65
CA LEU A 159 -0.82 -7.79 -19.44
C LEU A 159 -0.10 -8.57 -20.53
N ALA A 160 0.17 -9.86 -20.32
CA ALA A 160 0.77 -10.75 -21.32
C ALA A 160 -0.05 -10.80 -22.60
N GLN A 161 -1.40 -10.75 -22.50
CA GLN A 161 -2.30 -10.72 -23.65
C GLN A 161 -1.99 -9.60 -24.65
N THR A 162 -1.50 -8.44 -24.14
CA THR A 162 -1.10 -7.34 -25.03
C THR A 162 0.15 -7.69 -25.87
N ILE A 163 1.12 -8.40 -25.25
CA ILE A 163 2.31 -8.86 -25.97
C ILE A 163 1.96 -10.00 -26.92
N ILE A 164 1.09 -10.94 -26.49
CA ILE A 164 0.60 -12.07 -27.30
C ILE A 164 -0.01 -11.54 -28.59
N LYS A 165 -0.96 -10.61 -28.50
CA LYS A 165 -1.58 -9.96 -29.67
C LYS A 165 -0.57 -9.22 -30.55
N LYS A 166 0.42 -8.54 -29.95
CA LYS A 166 1.43 -7.75 -30.68
C LYS A 166 2.43 -8.60 -31.45
N LEU A 167 2.69 -9.83 -30.97
CA LEU A 167 3.68 -10.75 -31.55
C LEU A 167 3.02 -11.92 -32.30
N ASP A 168 1.70 -11.86 -32.51
CA ASP A 168 0.89 -12.88 -33.19
C ASP A 168 1.10 -14.30 -32.64
N ILE A 169 1.21 -14.42 -31.31
CA ILE A 169 1.38 -15.69 -30.61
C ILE A 169 0.02 -16.38 -30.56
N THR A 170 -0.06 -17.64 -30.97
CA THR A 170 -1.30 -18.44 -30.96
C THR A 170 -1.42 -19.22 -29.66
N ASP A 171 -2.66 -19.54 -29.24
CA ASP A 171 -2.95 -20.31 -28.03
C ASP A 171 -2.30 -21.71 -28.05
N SER A 172 -2.14 -22.31 -29.24
CA SER A 172 -1.47 -23.60 -29.41
C SER A 172 -0.01 -23.60 -28.97
N ASN A 173 0.60 -22.43 -28.90
CA ASN A 173 2.01 -22.24 -28.51
C ASN A 173 2.14 -21.90 -27.01
N LEU A 174 1.02 -21.68 -26.31
CA LEU A 174 1.00 -21.34 -24.89
C LEU A 174 0.95 -22.60 -24.03
N VAL A 175 1.91 -22.73 -23.13
CA VAL A 175 1.94 -23.75 -22.07
C VAL A 175 1.51 -23.08 -20.78
N LYS A 176 0.41 -23.56 -20.18
CA LYS A 176 -0.17 -22.99 -18.97
C LYS A 176 0.47 -23.56 -17.71
N TYR A 177 0.79 -22.68 -16.76
CA TYR A 177 1.40 -23.01 -15.49
C TYR A 177 0.61 -22.41 -14.35
N ASP A 178 0.45 -23.14 -13.27
CA ASP A 178 -0.19 -22.63 -12.05
C ASP A 178 0.78 -21.79 -11.22
N GLU A 179 2.10 -22.01 -11.39
CA GLU A 179 3.13 -21.36 -10.60
C GLU A 179 4.29 -20.84 -11.46
N TYR A 180 4.75 -19.63 -11.14
CA TYR A 180 5.91 -19.00 -11.81
C TYR A 180 7.21 -19.79 -11.66
N ILE A 181 7.42 -20.41 -10.49
CA ILE A 181 8.66 -21.15 -10.19
C ILE A 181 8.79 -22.37 -11.09
N THR A 182 7.70 -23.14 -11.26
CA THR A 182 7.66 -24.28 -12.16
C THR A 182 7.89 -23.86 -13.60
N MET A 183 7.23 -22.78 -14.02
CA MET A 183 7.40 -22.21 -15.35
C MET A 183 8.84 -21.74 -15.63
N LEU A 184 9.52 -21.14 -14.63
CA LEU A 184 10.92 -20.72 -14.75
C LEU A 184 11.85 -21.94 -14.78
N LYS A 185 11.59 -23.00 -14.00
CA LYS A 185 12.36 -24.27 -14.06
C LYS A 185 12.30 -24.85 -15.48
N ASP A 186 11.13 -24.89 -16.11
CA ASP A 186 10.94 -25.38 -17.47
C ASP A 186 11.60 -24.48 -18.53
N LEU A 187 11.75 -23.19 -18.27
CA LEU A 187 12.57 -22.30 -19.10
C LEU A 187 14.05 -22.67 -19.03
N TYR A 188 14.55 -22.95 -17.82
CA TYR A 188 15.96 -23.28 -17.60
C TYR A 188 16.30 -24.70 -18.08
N SER A 189 15.37 -25.66 -18.03
CA SER A 189 15.52 -27.00 -18.62
C SER A 189 15.38 -27.01 -20.13
N GLY A 190 14.73 -26.00 -20.73
CA GLY A 190 14.48 -25.92 -22.16
C GLY A 190 13.17 -26.58 -22.60
N ASP A 191 12.28 -26.93 -21.68
CA ASP A 191 10.96 -27.50 -21.97
C ASP A 191 10.02 -26.46 -22.59
N VAL A 192 10.25 -25.17 -22.27
CA VAL A 192 9.67 -24.02 -22.95
C VAL A 192 10.77 -23.06 -23.43
N ASP A 193 10.50 -22.36 -24.52
CA ASP A 193 11.46 -21.48 -25.20
C ASP A 193 11.50 -20.06 -24.61
N ALA A 194 10.39 -19.59 -24.10
CA ALA A 194 10.21 -18.28 -23.47
C ALA A 194 9.07 -18.33 -22.44
N VAL A 195 9.06 -17.36 -21.52
CA VAL A 195 8.01 -17.29 -20.48
C VAL A 195 7.57 -15.87 -20.22
N PHE A 196 6.29 -15.69 -19.84
CA PHE A 196 5.77 -14.42 -19.35
C PHE A 196 5.96 -14.33 -17.83
N VAL A 197 6.66 -13.31 -17.41
CA VAL A 197 6.92 -13.03 -15.99
C VAL A 197 6.61 -11.58 -15.66
N SER A 198 6.54 -11.26 -14.36
CA SER A 198 6.54 -9.86 -13.92
C SER A 198 7.69 -9.07 -14.54
N GLY A 199 7.47 -7.81 -14.83
CA GLY A 199 8.57 -6.95 -15.33
C GLY A 199 9.67 -6.69 -14.30
N GLY A 200 9.42 -6.98 -13.01
CA GLY A 200 10.37 -6.99 -11.91
C GLY A 200 10.90 -8.38 -11.57
N TYR A 201 11.00 -9.27 -12.54
CA TYR A 201 11.40 -10.67 -12.35
C TYR A 201 12.79 -10.85 -11.72
N VAL A 202 13.71 -9.91 -11.96
CA VAL A 202 15.06 -9.98 -11.38
C VAL A 202 14.96 -9.85 -9.86
N GLU A 203 14.28 -8.84 -9.37
CA GLU A 203 14.09 -8.55 -7.95
C GLU A 203 13.28 -9.66 -7.27
N LYS A 204 12.30 -10.24 -7.99
CA LYS A 204 11.46 -11.34 -7.49
C LYS A 204 12.22 -12.65 -7.30
N TYR A 205 13.06 -13.00 -8.26
CA TYR A 205 13.57 -14.39 -8.34
C TYR A 205 15.08 -14.51 -8.11
N SER A 206 15.87 -13.43 -8.20
CA SER A 206 17.32 -13.52 -7.93
C SER A 206 17.67 -13.89 -6.47
N GLY A 207 16.72 -13.78 -5.56
CA GLY A 207 16.88 -14.27 -4.17
C GLY A 207 16.76 -15.79 -4.03
N LEU A 208 16.23 -16.48 -5.05
CA LEU A 208 16.14 -17.92 -5.12
C LEU A 208 17.42 -18.47 -5.74
N SER A 209 18.10 -19.41 -5.08
CA SER A 209 19.40 -19.92 -5.54
C SER A 209 19.37 -20.52 -6.94
N SER A 210 18.23 -21.13 -7.36
CA SER A 210 18.06 -21.65 -8.71
C SER A 210 18.02 -20.57 -9.78
N PHE A 211 17.81 -19.30 -9.42
CA PHE A 211 17.65 -18.16 -10.33
C PHE A 211 18.48 -16.96 -9.90
N GLU A 212 19.51 -17.14 -9.07
CA GLU A 212 20.34 -16.03 -8.55
C GLU A 212 20.99 -15.20 -9.67
N ASN A 213 21.29 -15.82 -10.79
CA ASN A 213 21.89 -15.19 -11.97
C ASN A 213 20.86 -14.84 -13.06
N ILE A 214 19.55 -14.88 -12.77
CA ILE A 214 18.48 -14.65 -13.75
C ILE A 214 18.68 -13.38 -14.59
N LYS A 215 19.24 -12.31 -14.00
CA LYS A 215 19.58 -11.06 -14.69
C LYS A 215 20.55 -11.31 -15.84
N ASP A 216 21.53 -12.19 -15.62
CA ASP A 216 22.60 -12.47 -16.57
C ASP A 216 22.26 -13.65 -17.48
N ASP A 217 21.37 -14.55 -17.10
CA ASP A 217 20.98 -15.74 -17.85
C ASP A 217 19.92 -15.46 -18.91
N VAL A 218 19.05 -14.50 -18.68
CA VAL A 218 17.91 -14.24 -19.57
C VAL A 218 18.02 -12.96 -20.38
N LYS A 219 17.24 -12.89 -21.45
CA LYS A 219 17.06 -11.69 -22.29
C LYS A 219 15.58 -11.41 -22.48
N VAL A 220 15.21 -10.14 -22.30
CA VAL A 220 13.83 -9.66 -22.55
C VAL A 220 13.60 -9.54 -24.06
N ILE A 221 12.55 -10.19 -24.56
CA ILE A 221 12.06 -10.09 -25.95
C ILE A 221 11.11 -8.91 -26.07
N SER A 222 10.16 -8.79 -25.14
CA SER A 222 9.17 -7.72 -25.12
C SER A 222 8.79 -7.38 -23.68
N LYS A 223 8.49 -6.11 -23.41
CA LYS A 223 8.02 -5.63 -22.12
C LYS A 223 6.80 -4.72 -22.32
N TYR A 224 5.83 -4.80 -21.44
CA TYR A 224 4.66 -3.93 -21.44
C TYR A 224 4.34 -3.47 -20.03
N LYS A 225 3.97 -2.19 -19.86
CA LYS A 225 3.60 -1.58 -18.59
C LYS A 225 2.22 -0.93 -18.73
N LYS A 226 1.42 -1.02 -17.68
CA LYS A 226 0.13 -0.34 -17.61
C LYS A 226 -0.22 0.01 -16.18
N THR A 227 -0.64 1.25 -15.95
CA THR A 227 -1.21 1.67 -14.66
C THR A 227 -2.65 1.21 -14.61
N MET A 228 -2.99 0.43 -13.59
CA MET A 228 -4.30 -0.18 -13.38
C MET A 228 -4.69 -0.08 -11.91
N LYS A 229 -5.95 -0.30 -11.58
CA LYS A 229 -6.38 -0.44 -10.19
C LYS A 229 -5.59 -1.57 -9.51
N LYS A 230 -5.15 -1.30 -8.29
CA LYS A 230 -4.46 -2.31 -7.47
C LYS A 230 -5.39 -3.52 -7.28
N ARG A 231 -4.90 -4.72 -7.55
CA ARG A 231 -5.63 -5.96 -7.23
C ARG A 231 -5.75 -6.05 -5.72
N VAL A 232 -6.96 -6.11 -5.23
CA VAL A 232 -7.26 -6.23 -3.80
C VAL A 232 -7.75 -7.65 -3.54
N THR A 233 -7.05 -8.39 -2.71
CA THR A 233 -7.41 -9.73 -2.24
C THR A 233 -8.09 -9.65 -0.87
N ASN A 234 -8.56 -10.77 -0.34
CA ASN A 234 -9.14 -10.82 1.00
C ASN A 234 -8.16 -10.38 2.09
N SER A 235 -6.89 -10.71 1.95
CA SER A 235 -5.81 -10.36 2.89
C SER A 235 -5.29 -8.93 2.73
N THR A 236 -5.42 -8.31 1.54
CA THR A 236 -4.95 -6.95 1.29
C THR A 236 -6.07 -5.90 1.23
N LYS A 237 -7.34 -6.30 1.38
CA LYS A 237 -8.47 -5.36 1.43
C LYS A 237 -8.38 -4.44 2.64
N VAL A 238 -9.01 -3.27 2.54
CA VAL A 238 -9.17 -2.37 3.68
C VAL A 238 -9.87 -3.12 4.82
N SER A 239 -9.25 -3.14 5.99
CA SER A 239 -9.82 -3.78 7.17
C SER A 239 -11.07 -3.05 7.63
N THR A 240 -12.08 -3.80 8.06
CA THR A 240 -13.28 -3.25 8.69
C THR A 240 -13.10 -2.99 10.18
N LYS A 241 -12.01 -3.48 10.78
CA LYS A 241 -11.71 -3.33 12.20
C LYS A 241 -11.40 -1.87 12.54
N SER A 242 -11.86 -1.43 13.72
CA SER A 242 -11.54 -0.10 14.23
C SER A 242 -10.17 -0.08 14.89
N VAL A 243 -9.39 0.98 14.64
CA VAL A 243 -8.11 1.18 15.35
C VAL A 243 -8.27 1.47 16.83
N THR A 244 -9.49 1.69 17.30
CA THR A 244 -9.83 1.84 18.74
C THR A 244 -10.06 0.51 19.46
N GLU A 245 -10.08 -0.60 18.74
CA GLU A 245 -10.12 -1.96 19.25
C GLU A 245 -8.71 -2.58 19.21
N PRO A 246 -8.43 -3.62 20.03
CA PRO A 246 -7.16 -4.35 19.92
C PRO A 246 -6.97 -4.90 18.51
N PHE A 247 -5.80 -4.70 17.92
CA PHE A 247 -5.51 -5.09 16.54
C PHE A 247 -4.11 -5.68 16.35
N THR A 248 -3.96 -6.37 15.23
CA THR A 248 -2.69 -6.91 14.75
C THR A 248 -2.25 -6.17 13.49
N MET A 249 -0.99 -5.76 13.44
CA MET A 249 -0.38 -5.11 12.28
C MET A 249 0.88 -5.84 11.84
N LEU A 250 0.98 -6.13 10.55
CA LEU A 250 2.21 -6.63 9.92
C LEU A 250 3.02 -5.47 9.36
N LEU A 251 4.25 -5.34 9.84
CA LEU A 251 5.23 -4.38 9.33
C LEU A 251 6.23 -5.10 8.43
N LEU A 252 6.33 -4.66 7.18
CA LEU A 252 7.22 -5.24 6.18
C LEU A 252 8.25 -4.20 5.74
N GLY A 253 9.52 -4.54 5.88
CA GLY A 253 10.63 -3.79 5.30
C GLY A 253 11.14 -4.49 4.05
N VAL A 254 11.10 -3.81 2.91
CA VAL A 254 11.56 -4.37 1.63
C VAL A 254 12.88 -3.74 1.20
N ASP A 255 13.79 -4.60 0.77
CA ASP A 255 15.11 -4.21 0.25
C ASP A 255 14.97 -3.68 -1.18
N SER A 256 14.53 -2.43 -1.31
CA SER A 256 14.43 -1.75 -2.59
C SER A 256 14.85 -0.29 -2.48
N PRO A 257 15.75 0.19 -3.34
CA PRO A 257 16.12 1.61 -3.43
C PRO A 257 15.11 2.45 -4.22
N GLU A 258 14.09 1.83 -4.83
CA GLU A 258 13.11 2.49 -5.66
C GLU A 258 12.34 3.59 -4.89
N GLU A 259 12.00 4.69 -5.59
CA GLU A 259 11.22 5.78 -4.97
C GLU A 259 9.78 5.34 -4.67
N ASN A 260 9.18 4.56 -5.59
CA ASN A 260 7.82 4.08 -5.44
C ASN A 260 7.82 2.63 -4.97
N ILE A 261 7.19 2.38 -3.84
CA ILE A 261 7.07 1.03 -3.26
C ILE A 261 6.24 0.07 -4.14
N SER A 262 5.34 0.61 -4.97
CA SER A 262 4.56 -0.17 -5.93
C SER A 262 5.42 -0.83 -7.01
N ASP A 263 6.60 -0.25 -7.28
CA ASP A 263 7.56 -0.78 -8.25
C ASP A 263 8.59 -1.71 -7.56
N ALA A 264 8.60 -1.70 -6.22
CA ALA A 264 9.48 -2.51 -5.40
C ALA A 264 8.94 -3.93 -5.29
N VAL A 265 9.49 -4.82 -6.08
CA VAL A 265 9.31 -6.26 -5.93
C VAL A 265 10.58 -6.79 -5.26
N ALA A 266 10.60 -6.78 -3.95
CA ALA A 266 11.77 -7.20 -3.21
C ALA A 266 11.39 -8.19 -2.12
N LEU A 267 12.33 -9.07 -1.76
CA LEU A 267 12.20 -9.98 -0.64
C LEU A 267 11.93 -9.19 0.65
N GLY A 268 11.03 -9.69 1.48
CA GLY A 268 10.74 -9.16 2.80
C GLY A 268 11.93 -9.41 3.74
N ASP A 269 12.82 -8.43 3.85
CA ASP A 269 14.00 -8.55 4.72
C ASP A 269 13.68 -8.24 6.19
N THR A 270 12.58 -7.53 6.43
CA THR A 270 12.06 -7.25 7.77
C THR A 270 10.61 -7.69 7.83
N ILE A 271 10.31 -8.62 8.72
CA ILE A 271 8.97 -9.14 8.96
C ILE A 271 8.71 -8.99 10.46
N MET A 272 7.85 -8.05 10.83
CA MET A 272 7.50 -7.81 12.23
C MET A 272 5.98 -7.80 12.40
N VAL A 273 5.50 -8.51 13.41
CA VAL A 273 4.10 -8.49 13.82
C VAL A 273 3.96 -7.67 15.09
N VAL A 274 3.05 -6.73 15.07
CA VAL A 274 2.71 -5.87 16.22
C VAL A 274 1.29 -6.18 16.63
N THR A 275 1.05 -6.55 17.89
CA THR A 275 -0.28 -6.43 18.47
C THR A 275 -0.34 -5.18 19.31
N PHE A 276 -1.44 -4.43 19.23
CA PHE A 276 -1.63 -3.22 20.01
C PHE A 276 -3.03 -3.19 20.62
N ASN A 277 -3.08 -2.90 21.91
CA ASN A 277 -4.34 -2.70 22.63
C ASN A 277 -4.49 -1.22 23.01
N PRO A 278 -5.35 -0.45 22.30
CA PRO A 278 -5.50 0.99 22.54
C PRO A 278 -6.18 1.32 23.87
N ASN A 279 -6.78 0.32 24.53
CA ASN A 279 -7.44 0.51 25.84
C ASN A 279 -6.41 0.48 26.98
N THR A 280 -5.40 -0.40 26.88
CA THR A 280 -4.36 -0.59 27.90
C THR A 280 -3.04 0.06 27.53
N LEU A 281 -2.88 0.50 26.27
CA LEU A 281 -1.65 1.00 25.66
C LEU A 281 -0.49 -0.01 25.73
N ASN A 282 -0.82 -1.31 25.73
CA ASN A 282 0.16 -2.37 25.62
C ASN A 282 0.42 -2.72 24.14
N ALA A 283 1.67 -2.97 23.81
CA ALA A 283 2.10 -3.44 22.49
C ALA A 283 3.01 -4.65 22.62
N THR A 284 2.82 -5.65 21.77
CA THR A 284 3.77 -6.77 21.61
C THR A 284 4.40 -6.65 20.24
N LEU A 285 5.71 -6.68 20.16
CA LEU A 285 6.49 -6.57 18.93
C LEU A 285 7.25 -7.87 18.71
N PHE A 286 6.90 -8.61 17.67
CA PHE A 286 7.47 -9.88 17.29
C PHE A 286 8.20 -9.81 15.96
N SER A 287 9.53 -9.95 15.96
CA SER A 287 10.33 -10.06 14.74
C SER A 287 10.45 -11.52 14.31
N ILE A 288 10.07 -11.81 13.08
CA ILE A 288 10.19 -13.11 12.44
C ILE A 288 11.48 -13.10 11.60
N PRO A 289 12.47 -13.97 11.89
CA PRO A 289 13.66 -14.08 11.06
C PRO A 289 13.27 -14.43 9.62
N ARG A 290 13.88 -13.78 8.65
CA ARG A 290 13.53 -13.97 7.24
C ARG A 290 13.77 -15.38 6.70
N ASP A 291 14.71 -16.08 7.31
CA ASP A 291 15.08 -17.46 6.95
C ASP A 291 14.24 -18.51 7.69
N THR A 292 13.16 -18.10 8.38
CA THR A 292 12.26 -19.02 9.11
C THR A 292 11.59 -19.98 8.13
N TYR A 293 11.77 -21.29 8.40
CA TYR A 293 11.28 -22.40 7.59
C TYR A 293 9.81 -22.66 7.86
N VAL A 294 8.95 -22.34 6.90
CA VAL A 294 7.49 -22.40 7.03
C VAL A 294 6.83 -22.84 5.72
N PRO A 295 5.59 -23.37 5.77
CA PRO A 295 4.80 -23.57 4.57
C PRO A 295 4.43 -22.21 3.93
N ILE A 296 4.70 -22.06 2.64
CA ILE A 296 4.37 -20.87 1.88
C ILE A 296 3.00 -21.07 1.22
N THR A 297 2.00 -20.30 1.63
CA THR A 297 0.60 -20.52 1.23
C THR A 297 0.39 -20.50 -0.27
N CYS A 298 0.96 -19.53 -0.97
CA CYS A 298 0.81 -19.39 -2.41
C CYS A 298 1.65 -20.35 -3.26
N TYR A 299 2.44 -21.20 -2.62
CA TYR A 299 3.22 -22.25 -3.29
C TYR A 299 2.77 -23.65 -2.82
N GLY A 300 1.46 -23.84 -2.72
CA GLY A 300 0.88 -25.14 -2.33
C GLY A 300 1.33 -25.62 -0.95
N ASN A 301 1.66 -24.71 -0.03
CA ASN A 301 2.23 -24.98 1.28
C ASN A 301 3.61 -25.68 1.23
N ALA A 302 4.38 -25.49 0.14
CA ALA A 302 5.76 -25.96 0.08
C ALA A 302 6.59 -25.30 1.20
N LEU A 303 7.40 -26.09 1.91
CA LEU A 303 8.26 -25.62 2.99
C LEU A 303 9.44 -24.83 2.44
N SER A 304 9.62 -23.61 2.92
CA SER A 304 10.65 -22.69 2.44
C SER A 304 10.88 -21.57 3.44
N LYS A 305 11.86 -20.70 3.18
CA LYS A 305 12.06 -19.47 3.94
C LYS A 305 10.83 -18.57 3.84
N ILE A 306 10.38 -18.04 4.96
CA ILE A 306 9.22 -17.12 4.98
C ILE A 306 9.41 -15.90 4.06
N THR A 307 10.65 -15.43 3.86
CA THR A 307 10.96 -14.34 2.94
C THR A 307 10.57 -14.65 1.49
N HIS A 308 10.54 -15.92 1.07
CA HIS A 308 10.15 -16.33 -0.27
C HIS A 308 8.65 -16.10 -0.56
N ALA A 309 7.82 -15.97 0.48
CA ALA A 309 6.42 -15.58 0.33
C ALA A 309 6.27 -14.18 -0.34
N ALA A 310 7.27 -13.30 -0.20
CA ALA A 310 7.24 -11.98 -0.83
C ALA A 310 7.26 -12.04 -2.37
N SER A 311 7.84 -13.08 -2.96
CA SER A 311 7.81 -13.28 -4.42
C SER A 311 6.42 -13.62 -4.95
N GLY A 312 5.54 -14.19 -4.09
CA GLY A 312 4.11 -14.37 -4.35
C GLY A 312 3.26 -13.13 -4.08
N GLY A 313 3.89 -12.02 -3.65
CA GLY A 313 3.22 -10.74 -3.38
C GLY A 313 2.73 -10.57 -1.94
N ASP A 314 2.13 -9.40 -1.69
CA ASP A 314 1.71 -9.00 -0.34
C ASP A 314 0.68 -9.97 0.27
N SER A 315 -0.26 -10.47 -0.54
CA SER A 315 -1.26 -11.45 -0.10
C SER A 315 -0.62 -12.73 0.43
N CYS A 316 0.29 -13.30 -0.34
CA CYS A 316 1.01 -14.51 0.02
C CYS A 316 1.81 -14.32 1.32
N MET A 317 2.51 -13.18 1.47
CA MET A 317 3.25 -12.87 2.69
C MET A 317 2.31 -12.76 3.90
N ILE A 318 1.21 -12.01 3.78
CA ILE A 318 0.24 -11.82 4.87
C ILE A 318 -0.35 -13.17 5.30
N GLU A 319 -0.83 -13.96 4.35
CA GLU A 319 -1.44 -15.27 4.60
C GLU A 319 -0.45 -16.26 5.20
N THR A 320 0.80 -16.28 4.70
CA THR A 320 1.87 -17.12 5.26
C THR A 320 2.17 -16.73 6.71
N VAL A 321 2.26 -15.42 7.01
CA VAL A 321 2.49 -14.94 8.38
C VAL A 321 1.30 -15.27 9.28
N GLN A 322 0.05 -15.05 8.84
CA GLN A 322 -1.16 -15.39 9.59
C GLN A 322 -1.17 -16.88 9.99
N ASN A 323 -0.88 -17.75 9.03
CA ASN A 323 -0.82 -19.19 9.29
C ASN A 323 0.30 -19.54 10.28
N PHE A 324 1.45 -18.87 10.18
CA PHE A 324 2.58 -19.11 11.07
C PHE A 324 2.28 -18.68 12.52
N ILE A 325 1.69 -17.51 12.72
CA ILE A 325 1.42 -16.97 14.08
C ILE A 325 0.06 -17.41 14.63
N ASP A 326 -0.85 -17.97 13.83
CA ASP A 326 -2.22 -18.32 14.21
C ASP A 326 -3.05 -17.15 14.73
N ILE A 327 -2.87 -15.98 14.12
CA ILE A 327 -3.57 -14.73 14.46
C ILE A 327 -3.84 -14.00 13.16
N ASP A 328 -5.06 -13.47 13.00
CA ASP A 328 -5.41 -12.67 11.85
C ASP A 328 -4.65 -11.34 11.86
N ILE A 329 -4.21 -10.90 10.69
CA ILE A 329 -3.58 -9.61 10.49
C ILE A 329 -4.64 -8.61 10.02
N ASP A 330 -4.96 -7.64 10.88
CA ASP A 330 -5.95 -6.59 10.59
C ASP A 330 -5.40 -5.54 9.63
N TYR A 331 -4.13 -5.17 9.83
CA TYR A 331 -3.47 -4.12 9.06
C TYR A 331 -2.09 -4.56 8.61
N TYR A 332 -1.63 -4.00 7.49
CA TYR A 332 -0.22 -4.06 7.13
C TYR A 332 0.33 -2.70 6.74
N ALA A 333 1.61 -2.53 6.92
CA ALA A 333 2.38 -1.40 6.41
C ALA A 333 3.70 -1.92 5.85
N LYS A 334 3.93 -1.69 4.56
CA LYS A 334 5.14 -2.04 3.83
C LYS A 334 5.92 -0.77 3.52
N ILE A 335 7.21 -0.75 3.82
CA ILE A 335 8.10 0.38 3.59
C ILE A 335 9.41 -0.10 2.96
N ASN A 336 9.96 0.68 2.03
CA ASN A 336 11.27 0.43 1.44
C ASN A 336 12.38 1.25 2.13
N PHE A 337 13.63 1.06 1.72
CA PHE A 337 14.78 1.78 2.28
C PHE A 337 14.64 3.28 2.23
N ARG A 338 14.20 3.82 1.09
CA ARG A 338 14.02 5.26 0.91
C ARG A 338 12.92 5.80 1.81
N GLY A 339 11.85 5.03 2.01
CA GLY A 339 10.78 5.39 2.94
C GLY A 339 11.25 5.45 4.39
N LEU A 340 12.07 4.49 4.82
CA LEU A 340 12.63 4.53 6.18
C LEU A 340 13.55 5.75 6.38
N MET A 341 14.45 6.02 5.43
CA MET A 341 15.32 7.20 5.50
C MET A 341 14.48 8.48 5.55
N ASN A 342 13.55 8.63 4.64
CA ASN A 342 12.68 9.80 4.55
C ASN A 342 11.82 10.00 5.80
N LEU A 343 11.34 8.92 6.41
CA LEU A 343 10.58 8.96 7.67
C LEU A 343 11.44 9.52 8.81
N VAL A 344 12.65 8.99 8.97
CA VAL A 344 13.58 9.41 10.02
C VAL A 344 13.97 10.88 9.81
N ASP A 345 14.30 11.28 8.58
CA ASP A 345 14.68 12.66 8.26
C ASP A 345 13.51 13.64 8.45
N ALA A 346 12.28 13.25 8.09
CA ALA A 346 11.09 14.07 8.31
C ALA A 346 10.77 14.29 9.80
N LEU A 347 11.17 13.34 10.64
CA LEU A 347 11.12 13.47 12.11
C LEU A 347 12.25 14.32 12.68
N GLY A 348 13.24 14.69 11.86
CA GLY A 348 14.44 15.43 12.29
C GLY A 348 15.48 14.53 12.95
N GLY A 349 15.59 13.27 12.55
CA GLY A 349 16.47 12.26 13.13
C GLY A 349 15.87 11.53 14.32
N ILE A 350 16.55 10.48 14.78
CA ILE A 350 16.18 9.67 15.94
C ILE A 350 17.35 9.48 16.88
N ASP A 351 17.08 9.44 18.20
CA ASP A 351 18.11 9.18 19.21
C ASP A 351 18.07 7.70 19.60
N VAL A 352 19.20 7.02 19.41
CA VAL A 352 19.35 5.57 19.63
C VAL A 352 20.58 5.29 20.48
N ASP A 353 20.45 4.45 21.49
CA ASP A 353 21.61 3.85 22.16
C ASP A 353 22.10 2.67 21.29
N VAL A 354 23.11 2.97 20.48
CA VAL A 354 23.65 2.03 19.48
C VAL A 354 24.46 0.95 20.20
N PRO A 355 24.11 -0.33 20.04
CA PRO A 355 24.68 -1.41 20.88
C PRO A 355 26.16 -1.69 20.59
N TYR A 356 26.64 -1.38 19.40
CA TYR A 356 28.04 -1.60 18.98
C TYR A 356 28.42 -0.64 17.85
N SER A 357 29.70 -0.35 17.70
CA SER A 357 30.20 0.45 16.57
C SER A 357 30.10 -0.35 15.28
N PHE A 358 29.59 0.26 14.22
CA PHE A 358 29.42 -0.41 12.93
C PHE A 358 29.66 0.52 11.75
N CYS A 359 29.99 -0.09 10.63
CA CYS A 359 29.95 0.54 9.32
C CYS A 359 28.97 -0.24 8.42
N GLU A 360 28.28 0.48 7.55
CA GLU A 360 27.35 -0.13 6.59
C GLU A 360 27.40 0.63 5.25
N THR A 361 27.18 -0.09 4.17
CA THR A 361 27.04 0.48 2.82
C THR A 361 25.85 1.43 2.72
N ASP A 362 25.86 2.32 1.73
CA ASP A 362 24.75 3.20 1.44
C ASP A 362 23.50 2.42 0.95
N GLU A 363 22.41 3.14 0.65
CA GLU A 363 21.16 2.58 0.15
C GLU A 363 21.30 1.81 -1.18
N ASN A 364 22.36 2.10 -1.96
CA ASN A 364 22.68 1.44 -3.22
C ASN A 364 23.69 0.28 -3.04
N ARG A 365 24.01 -0.07 -1.79
CA ARG A 365 24.99 -1.11 -1.40
C ARG A 365 26.42 -0.81 -1.87
N THR A 366 26.79 0.47 -1.95
CA THR A 366 28.13 0.94 -2.25
C THR A 366 28.82 1.53 -1.01
N PHE A 367 30.15 1.57 -1.02
CA PHE A 367 30.92 2.24 0.03
C PHE A 367 31.12 3.74 -0.22
N TYR A 368 30.58 4.26 -1.32
CA TYR A 368 30.76 5.68 -1.69
C TYR A 368 30.22 6.64 -0.63
N ASN A 369 29.05 6.33 -0.07
CA ASN A 369 28.43 7.05 1.03
C ASN A 369 28.19 6.13 2.24
N ALA A 370 29.12 5.24 2.54
CA ALA A 370 29.03 4.34 3.69
C ALA A 370 28.84 5.11 4.98
N VAL A 371 28.04 4.58 5.90
CA VAL A 371 27.81 5.16 7.21
C VAL A 371 28.73 4.53 8.25
N PHE A 372 29.25 5.36 9.17
CA PHE A 372 30.10 4.97 10.28
C PHE A 372 29.45 5.46 11.56
N VAL A 373 28.99 4.54 12.40
CA VAL A 373 28.28 4.86 13.64
C VAL A 373 28.99 4.23 14.82
N LYS A 374 29.23 5.03 15.87
CA LYS A 374 29.86 4.55 17.09
C LYS A 374 28.84 4.03 18.09
N LYS A 375 29.26 3.11 18.94
CA LYS A 375 28.51 2.61 20.08
C LYS A 375 28.10 3.74 21.04
N GLY A 376 26.96 3.57 21.71
CA GLY A 376 26.39 4.47 22.71
C GLY A 376 25.30 5.38 22.13
N MET A 377 24.89 6.38 22.91
CA MET A 377 23.81 7.28 22.50
C MET A 377 24.23 8.12 21.28
N GLN A 378 23.51 7.96 20.18
CA GLN A 378 23.76 8.64 18.91
C GLN A 378 22.46 9.26 18.38
N HIS A 379 22.60 10.42 17.75
CA HIS A 379 21.54 11.01 16.93
C HIS A 379 21.72 10.55 15.48
N LEU A 380 20.81 9.73 14.99
CA LEU A 380 20.89 9.11 13.67
C LEU A 380 19.97 9.84 12.68
N ASP A 381 20.51 10.23 11.54
CA ASP A 381 19.73 10.60 10.36
C ASP A 381 19.13 9.35 9.67
N GLY A 382 18.38 9.56 8.60
CA GLY A 382 17.73 8.44 7.89
C GLY A 382 18.71 7.41 7.35
N ARG A 383 19.88 7.84 6.87
CA ARG A 383 20.90 6.92 6.32
C ARG A 383 21.57 6.10 7.43
N ALA A 384 21.93 6.71 8.52
CA ALA A 384 22.52 6.02 9.66
C ALA A 384 21.52 5.06 10.33
N ALA A 385 20.25 5.46 10.42
CA ALA A 385 19.16 4.60 10.92
C ALA A 385 18.91 3.39 10.00
N LEU A 386 18.92 3.58 8.68
CA LEU A 386 18.85 2.49 7.70
C LEU A 386 20.08 1.57 7.85
N GLY A 387 21.28 2.14 7.99
CA GLY A 387 22.51 1.40 8.23
C GLY A 387 22.40 0.48 9.44
N LEU A 388 21.92 0.99 10.59
CA LEU A 388 21.69 0.19 11.79
C LEU A 388 20.68 -0.93 11.57
N ALA A 389 19.55 -0.63 10.90
CA ALA A 389 18.49 -1.60 10.64
C ALA A 389 18.90 -2.72 9.67
N ARG A 390 19.91 -2.50 8.84
CA ARG A 390 20.41 -3.48 7.85
C ARG A 390 21.64 -4.22 8.31
N ASN A 391 22.41 -3.68 9.26
CA ASN A 391 23.73 -4.17 9.60
C ASN A 391 23.71 -5.63 10.09
N ARG A 392 24.38 -6.50 9.34
CA ARG A 392 24.56 -7.93 9.64
C ARG A 392 25.85 -8.52 9.10
N LYS A 393 26.76 -7.67 8.60
CA LYS A 393 28.03 -8.11 8.02
C LYS A 393 29.19 -7.33 8.62
N TYR A 394 30.34 -7.97 8.64
CA TYR A 394 31.61 -7.33 8.88
C TYR A 394 32.17 -6.82 7.55
N TYR A 395 32.68 -5.61 7.57
CA TYR A 395 33.34 -5.02 6.42
C TYR A 395 34.80 -4.68 6.78
N PRO A 396 35.76 -5.55 6.42
CA PRO A 396 37.19 -5.32 6.78
C PRO A 396 37.72 -3.95 6.36
N THR A 397 37.21 -3.39 5.28
CA THR A 397 37.55 -2.07 4.76
C THR A 397 37.19 -0.91 5.70
N CYS A 398 36.33 -1.14 6.70
CA CYS A 398 35.89 -0.12 7.63
C CYS A 398 36.79 0.05 8.87
N GLY A 399 37.76 -0.84 9.07
CA GLY A 399 38.59 -0.89 10.26
C GLY A 399 38.00 -1.68 11.43
N GLU A 400 38.88 -2.13 12.34
CA GLU A 400 38.46 -3.02 13.44
C GLU A 400 37.48 -2.34 14.40
N GLU A 401 37.60 -1.03 14.62
CA GLU A 401 36.75 -0.28 15.54
C GLU A 401 35.26 -0.27 15.15
N TYR A 402 34.92 -0.59 13.88
CA TYR A 402 33.57 -0.65 13.36
C TYR A 402 33.10 -2.10 13.09
N ASN A 403 33.85 -3.08 13.51
CA ASN A 403 33.56 -4.50 13.33
C ASN A 403 33.37 -5.25 14.65
N GLU A 404 32.84 -4.55 15.67
CA GLU A 404 32.55 -5.12 16.99
C GLU A 404 31.18 -5.83 17.02
N GLY A 405 31.01 -6.70 18.02
CA GLY A 405 29.73 -7.31 18.38
C GLY A 405 29.28 -8.45 17.45
N ASP A 406 28.18 -9.09 17.78
CA ASP A 406 27.55 -10.12 16.95
C ASP A 406 26.81 -9.49 15.75
N ARG A 407 26.83 -10.18 14.61
CA ARG A 407 26.26 -9.76 13.32
C ARG A 407 25.22 -10.73 12.78
N SER A 408 24.59 -11.50 13.65
CA SER A 408 23.54 -12.44 13.26
C SER A 408 22.28 -11.74 12.76
N ASP A 409 21.42 -12.51 12.10
CA ASP A 409 20.09 -12.02 11.67
C ASP A 409 19.20 -11.63 12.88
N PHE A 410 19.41 -12.28 14.02
CA PHE A 410 18.75 -11.92 15.27
C PHE A 410 19.13 -10.54 15.77
N VAL A 411 20.42 -10.18 15.72
CA VAL A 411 20.92 -8.86 16.07
C VAL A 411 20.34 -7.81 15.13
N ARG A 412 20.24 -8.13 13.82
CA ARG A 412 19.57 -7.24 12.86
C ARG A 412 18.10 -6.98 13.26
N GLY A 413 17.34 -8.04 13.59
CA GLY A 413 15.97 -7.91 14.06
C GLY A 413 15.84 -7.03 15.31
N GLN A 414 16.78 -7.12 16.23
CA GLN A 414 16.83 -6.25 17.43
C GLN A 414 17.15 -4.79 17.07
N ASN A 415 18.08 -4.57 16.16
CA ASN A 415 18.38 -3.23 15.66
C ASN A 415 17.17 -2.58 14.99
N GLN A 416 16.42 -3.35 14.20
CA GLN A 416 15.16 -2.89 13.60
C GLN A 416 14.14 -2.50 14.66
N GLN A 417 14.00 -3.26 15.73
CA GLN A 417 13.13 -2.91 16.85
C GLN A 417 13.61 -1.67 17.61
N LEU A 418 14.93 -1.48 17.76
CA LEU A 418 15.50 -0.26 18.35
C LEU A 418 15.16 0.97 17.51
N VAL A 419 15.36 0.90 16.19
CA VAL A 419 15.02 1.97 15.25
C VAL A 419 13.53 2.28 15.31
N LEU A 420 12.66 1.26 15.29
CA LEU A 420 11.20 1.46 15.41
C LEU A 420 10.83 2.13 16.74
N LYS A 421 11.40 1.67 17.87
CA LYS A 421 11.17 2.29 19.18
C LYS A 421 11.59 3.76 19.20
N ALA A 422 12.74 4.09 18.60
CA ALA A 422 13.24 5.45 18.51
C ALA A 422 12.37 6.33 17.61
N ILE A 423 11.89 5.80 16.48
CA ILE A 423 10.91 6.48 15.60
C ILE A 423 9.63 6.79 16.39
N LEU A 424 9.07 5.82 17.12
CA LEU A 424 7.87 6.03 17.93
C LEU A 424 8.10 7.05 19.05
N LYS A 425 9.28 7.03 19.68
CA LYS A 425 9.66 8.03 20.69
C LYS A 425 9.73 9.42 20.06
N ARG A 426 10.39 9.57 18.91
CA ARG A 426 10.52 10.85 18.19
C ARG A 426 9.19 11.35 17.65
N ALA A 427 8.35 10.46 17.17
CA ALA A 427 7.01 10.78 16.69
C ALA A 427 6.15 11.42 17.80
N LYS A 428 6.37 11.09 19.10
CA LYS A 428 5.69 11.74 20.24
C LYS A 428 6.00 13.25 20.32
N GLU A 429 7.06 13.73 19.69
CA GLU A 429 7.44 15.15 19.68
C GLU A 429 6.71 15.96 18.60
N ILE A 430 5.93 15.32 17.72
CA ILE A 430 5.06 15.99 16.73
C ILE A 430 3.94 16.73 17.47
N ARG A 431 4.01 18.07 17.49
CA ARG A 431 3.06 18.91 18.24
C ARG A 431 1.99 19.55 17.36
N SER A 432 2.12 19.49 16.06
CA SER A 432 1.18 20.11 15.12
C SER A 432 0.66 19.12 14.08
N VAL A 433 -0.58 19.34 13.64
CA VAL A 433 -1.20 18.59 12.55
C VAL A 433 -0.41 18.76 11.25
N ASP A 434 0.19 19.92 11.03
CA ASP A 434 1.01 20.20 9.85
C ASP A 434 2.29 19.37 9.82
N GLN A 435 2.98 19.23 10.97
CA GLN A 435 4.13 18.32 11.08
C GLN A 435 3.74 16.87 10.82
N PHE A 436 2.60 16.42 11.36
CA PHE A 436 2.09 15.07 11.09
C PHE A 436 1.85 14.82 9.59
N TYR A 437 1.19 15.75 8.92
CA TYR A 437 0.98 15.63 7.47
C TYR A 437 2.26 15.74 6.66
N ASN A 438 3.25 16.52 7.10
CA ASN A 438 4.56 16.57 6.45
C ASN A 438 5.24 15.20 6.48
N VAL A 439 5.22 14.51 7.63
CA VAL A 439 5.77 13.15 7.76
C VAL A 439 5.03 12.18 6.83
N LEU A 440 3.70 12.16 6.86
CA LEU A 440 2.89 11.28 6.00
C LEU A 440 3.15 11.56 4.50
N ASP A 441 3.22 12.82 4.09
CA ASP A 441 3.45 13.22 2.70
C ASP A 441 4.83 12.73 2.22
N THR A 442 5.83 12.86 3.09
CA THR A 442 7.20 12.44 2.79
C THR A 442 7.30 10.92 2.52
N ILE A 443 6.57 10.09 3.28
CA ILE A 443 6.62 8.63 3.14
C ILE A 443 5.59 8.07 2.15
N SER A 444 4.64 8.90 1.69
CA SER A 444 3.47 8.44 0.94
C SER A 444 3.77 7.67 -0.35
N LYS A 445 4.93 7.91 -0.97
CA LYS A 445 5.37 7.19 -2.17
C LYS A 445 6.10 5.90 -1.86
N SER A 446 6.70 5.83 -0.68
CA SER A 446 7.59 4.75 -0.25
C SER A 446 6.94 3.81 0.76
N MET A 447 5.63 3.96 0.98
CA MET A 447 4.82 3.13 1.88
C MET A 447 3.57 2.59 1.17
N ASP A 448 3.23 1.34 1.44
CA ASP A 448 1.99 0.70 1.02
C ASP A 448 1.26 0.12 2.24
N THR A 449 -0.08 0.24 2.28
CA THR A 449 -0.89 -0.17 3.43
C THR A 449 -2.35 -0.42 3.03
N ASN A 450 -3.06 -1.24 3.81
CA ASN A 450 -4.52 -1.41 3.71
C ASN A 450 -5.30 -0.50 4.68
N LEU A 451 -4.64 0.45 5.35
CA LEU A 451 -5.31 1.38 6.24
C LEU A 451 -6.20 2.35 5.47
N SER A 452 -7.45 2.48 5.87
CA SER A 452 -8.33 3.52 5.34
C SER A 452 -7.93 4.91 5.85
N ARG A 453 -8.48 5.94 5.22
CA ARG A 453 -8.31 7.33 5.67
C ARG A 453 -8.76 7.52 7.12
N GLU A 454 -9.88 6.95 7.48
CA GLU A 454 -10.46 7.01 8.81
C GLU A 454 -9.56 6.34 9.85
N GLN A 455 -8.95 5.21 9.48
CA GLN A 455 -8.04 4.47 10.34
C GLN A 455 -6.72 5.23 10.56
N ILE A 456 -6.15 5.85 9.52
CA ILE A 456 -4.95 6.69 9.63
C ILE A 456 -5.21 7.89 10.57
N LEU A 457 -6.36 8.54 10.44
CA LEU A 457 -6.77 9.61 11.34
C LEU A 457 -7.07 9.10 12.76
N GLY A 458 -7.59 7.88 12.89
CA GLY A 458 -7.79 7.19 14.15
C GLY A 458 -6.46 6.95 14.88
N PHE A 459 -5.42 6.53 14.17
CA PHE A 459 -4.06 6.43 14.73
C PHE A 459 -3.54 7.77 15.23
N TYR A 460 -3.77 8.86 14.51
CA TYR A 460 -3.42 10.19 15.01
C TYR A 460 -4.14 10.54 16.32
N ASN A 461 -5.40 10.16 16.48
CA ASN A 461 -6.15 10.39 17.72
C ASN A 461 -5.63 9.55 18.89
N ILE A 462 -5.27 8.28 18.66
CA ILE A 462 -4.62 7.43 19.67
C ILE A 462 -3.28 8.07 20.06
N PHE A 463 -2.49 8.47 19.11
CA PHE A 463 -1.21 9.14 19.30
C PHE A 463 -1.37 10.44 20.12
N LYS A 464 -2.37 11.26 19.81
CA LYS A 464 -2.71 12.45 20.58
C LYS A 464 -3.11 12.11 22.02
N LYS A 465 -3.89 11.04 22.24
CA LYS A 465 -4.25 10.56 23.59
C LYS A 465 -3.00 10.18 24.40
N VAL A 466 -2.05 9.49 23.75
CA VAL A 466 -0.74 9.15 24.33
C VAL A 466 0.06 10.41 24.68
N LEU A 467 0.04 11.42 23.80
CA LEU A 467 0.74 12.71 24.04
C LEU A 467 0.12 13.52 25.20
N LEU A 468 -1.21 13.50 25.32
CA LEU A 468 -1.91 14.28 26.35
C LEU A 468 -1.92 13.57 27.73
N SER A 469 -1.63 12.28 27.79
CA SER A 469 -1.49 11.54 29.04
C SER A 469 -0.13 11.79 29.74
N THR A 470 0.56 12.86 29.38
CA THR A 470 1.96 13.19 29.71
C THR A 470 2.21 13.60 31.17
N ASP A 471 1.26 13.56 32.07
CA ASP A 471 1.53 13.83 33.50
C ASP A 471 2.38 12.74 34.19
N SER A 472 2.72 11.65 33.49
CA SER A 472 3.50 10.52 34.01
C SER A 472 4.87 10.33 33.33
N LEU A 473 5.35 11.28 32.53
CA LEU A 473 6.68 11.16 31.86
C LEU A 473 7.87 11.46 32.77
N THR A 474 7.67 11.75 34.05
CA THR A 474 8.74 12.08 34.99
C THR A 474 9.48 10.86 35.55
N ASP A 475 8.97 9.64 35.40
CA ASP A 475 9.52 8.43 36.01
C ASP A 475 10.06 7.36 35.06
N GLY A 476 10.40 7.71 33.82
CA GLY A 476 11.04 6.76 32.89
C GLY A 476 10.14 5.63 32.35
N ASN A 477 8.86 5.61 32.72
CA ASN A 477 7.90 4.63 32.19
C ASN A 477 7.36 5.08 30.82
N ASP A 478 7.62 4.31 29.80
CA ASP A 478 7.04 4.51 28.48
C ASP A 478 5.51 4.44 28.57
N VAL A 479 4.79 5.46 28.04
CA VAL A 479 3.32 5.50 28.03
C VAL A 479 2.73 4.29 27.28
N ILE A 480 3.44 3.80 26.25
CA ILE A 480 3.14 2.52 25.61
C ILE A 480 4.06 1.48 26.21
N SER A 481 3.49 0.53 26.94
CA SER A 481 4.23 -0.63 27.42
C SER A 481 4.49 -1.56 26.21
N MET A 482 5.75 -1.60 25.75
CA MET A 482 6.13 -2.39 24.58
C MET A 482 6.94 -3.62 25.01
N GLN A 483 6.39 -4.79 24.76
CA GLN A 483 7.08 -6.05 24.89
C GLN A 483 7.71 -6.43 23.54
N ARG A 484 9.00 -6.72 23.58
CA ARG A 484 9.77 -7.15 22.39
C ARG A 484 10.05 -8.63 22.51
N THR A 485 9.71 -9.38 21.48
CA THR A 485 9.87 -10.83 21.47
C THR A 485 10.73 -11.27 20.29
N PHE A 486 11.49 -12.31 20.50
CA PHE A 486 12.36 -12.94 19.51
C PHE A 486 12.10 -14.42 19.48
N LEU A 487 12.06 -14.96 18.27
CA LEU A 487 11.93 -16.38 18.06
C LEU A 487 13.28 -17.06 18.23
N ARG A 488 13.36 -18.06 19.12
CA ARG A 488 14.50 -18.96 19.24
C ARG A 488 14.30 -20.19 18.37
N GLY A 489 15.38 -20.82 18.00
CA GLY A 489 15.40 -22.02 17.22
C GLY A 489 16.81 -22.42 16.82
N GLY A 490 16.90 -23.41 15.95
CA GLY A 490 18.15 -23.86 15.33
C GLY A 490 18.17 -23.52 13.84
N GLY A 491 19.35 -23.45 13.26
CA GLY A 491 19.51 -23.26 11.83
C GLY A 491 20.42 -24.29 11.18
N GLY A 492 20.16 -24.63 9.92
CA GLY A 492 20.97 -25.60 9.18
C GLY A 492 20.66 -25.59 7.69
N ILE A 493 21.40 -26.38 6.92
CA ILE A 493 21.10 -26.58 5.50
C ILE A 493 20.00 -27.64 5.39
N ILE A 494 18.81 -27.18 4.98
CA ILE A 494 17.61 -28.01 4.81
C ILE A 494 17.14 -27.86 3.36
N MET A 495 16.43 -28.87 2.85
CA MET A 495 15.81 -28.79 1.53
C MET A 495 14.73 -27.72 1.52
N ASP A 496 14.96 -26.67 0.77
CA ASP A 496 13.96 -25.66 0.44
C ASP A 496 13.13 -26.16 -0.76
N HIS A 497 11.84 -26.41 -0.53
CA HIS A 497 10.98 -27.02 -1.56
C HIS A 497 10.54 -26.01 -2.62
N VAL A 498 10.58 -24.71 -2.35
CA VAL A 498 10.32 -23.66 -3.35
C VAL A 498 11.56 -23.48 -4.24
N ALA A 499 12.73 -23.30 -3.65
CA ALA A 499 13.97 -23.17 -4.39
C ALA A 499 14.42 -24.50 -5.05
N GLY A 500 14.04 -25.65 -4.47
CA GLY A 500 14.42 -26.99 -4.96
C GLY A 500 15.87 -27.35 -4.70
N THR A 501 16.48 -26.78 -3.66
CA THR A 501 17.88 -27.02 -3.26
C THR A 501 18.05 -26.88 -1.76
N GLY A 502 19.17 -27.37 -1.21
CA GLY A 502 19.51 -27.17 0.19
C GLY A 502 19.91 -25.72 0.46
N LEU A 503 19.18 -25.04 1.35
CA LEU A 503 19.47 -23.68 1.80
C LEU A 503 19.62 -23.65 3.32
N TYR A 504 20.28 -22.60 3.83
CA TYR A 504 20.24 -22.34 5.26
C TYR A 504 18.82 -21.96 5.66
N GLU A 505 18.22 -22.76 6.52
CA GLU A 505 16.88 -22.56 7.07
C GLU A 505 16.94 -22.37 8.57
N PHE A 506 16.06 -21.54 9.11
CA PHE A 506 15.89 -21.35 10.54
C PHE A 506 14.61 -22.06 10.98
N VAL A 507 14.75 -23.07 11.84
CA VAL A 507 13.63 -23.83 12.43
C VAL A 507 13.35 -23.24 13.81
N PRO A 508 12.17 -22.64 14.04
CA PRO A 508 11.85 -22.01 15.31
C PRO A 508 11.57 -23.06 16.40
N SER A 509 11.88 -22.70 17.65
CA SER A 509 11.41 -23.44 18.82
C SER A 509 9.89 -23.36 18.91
N GLN A 510 9.22 -24.50 18.92
CA GLN A 510 7.76 -24.55 19.01
C GLN A 510 7.26 -23.97 20.35
N GLU A 511 7.97 -24.25 21.43
CA GLU A 511 7.64 -23.71 22.75
C GLU A 511 7.76 -22.18 22.77
N GLY A 512 8.87 -21.64 22.25
CA GLY A 512 9.06 -20.19 22.12
C GLY A 512 8.00 -19.53 21.25
N LEU A 513 7.63 -20.16 20.13
CA LEU A 513 6.57 -19.68 19.25
C LEU A 513 5.21 -19.66 19.96
N ASN A 514 4.88 -20.74 20.69
CA ASN A 514 3.62 -20.84 21.44
C ASN A 514 3.55 -19.79 22.55
N ALA A 515 4.64 -19.54 23.27
CA ALA A 515 4.71 -18.50 24.29
C ALA A 515 4.47 -17.09 23.69
N ILE A 516 5.08 -16.80 22.53
CA ILE A 516 4.86 -15.53 21.81
C ILE A 516 3.41 -15.40 21.35
N LYS A 517 2.84 -16.45 20.74
CA LYS A 517 1.43 -16.48 20.32
C LYS A 517 0.50 -16.20 21.51
N LYS A 518 0.74 -16.86 22.64
CA LYS A 518 -0.07 -16.67 23.85
C LYS A 518 -0.07 -15.22 24.32
N VAL A 519 1.11 -14.58 24.44
CA VAL A 519 1.21 -13.18 24.85
C VAL A 519 0.51 -12.24 23.87
N MET A 520 0.65 -12.49 22.58
CA MET A 520 -0.05 -11.71 21.54
C MET A 520 -1.58 -11.84 21.67
N ARG A 521 -2.09 -13.07 21.90
CA ARG A 521 -3.51 -13.35 22.07
C ARG A 521 -4.07 -12.73 23.33
N ILE A 522 -3.33 -12.74 24.45
CA ILE A 522 -3.70 -12.02 25.69
C ILE A 522 -3.79 -10.52 25.43
N ASN A 523 -2.81 -9.92 24.75
CA ASN A 523 -2.85 -8.49 24.43
C ASN A 523 -4.03 -8.11 23.54
N LEU A 524 -4.46 -9.00 22.67
CA LEU A 524 -5.64 -8.82 21.80
C LEU A 524 -6.98 -9.09 22.52
N GLY A 525 -6.96 -9.59 23.77
CA GLY A 525 -8.16 -10.00 24.50
C GLY A 525 -8.79 -11.29 23.99
N LEU A 526 -8.03 -12.11 23.23
CA LEU A 526 -8.46 -13.44 22.75
C LEU A 526 -8.28 -14.53 23.80
N GLU A 527 -7.48 -14.26 24.82
CA GLU A 527 -7.31 -15.10 26.01
C GLU A 527 -7.52 -14.29 27.28
N GLN A 528 -8.15 -14.91 28.31
CA GLN A 528 -8.54 -14.24 29.56
C GLN A 528 -7.47 -14.44 30.65
N GLU A 529 -6.23 -14.11 30.35
CA GLU A 529 -5.14 -14.12 31.32
C GLU A 529 -4.63 -12.69 31.54
N GLU A 530 -3.97 -12.46 32.68
CA GLU A 530 -3.37 -11.17 32.97
C GLU A 530 -2.15 -10.95 32.05
N TYR A 531 -2.05 -9.77 31.45
CA TYR A 531 -0.96 -9.41 30.57
C TYR A 531 0.34 -9.24 31.36
N ASP A 532 1.30 -10.16 31.20
CA ASP A 532 2.60 -10.08 31.86
C ASP A 532 3.49 -9.02 31.19
N LYS A 533 3.60 -7.87 31.85
CA LYS A 533 4.45 -6.76 31.38
C LYS A 533 5.96 -7.07 31.43
N SER A 534 6.37 -8.09 32.17
CA SER A 534 7.77 -8.49 32.28
C SER A 534 8.23 -9.37 31.11
N PHE A 535 7.28 -9.91 30.32
CA PHE A 535 7.57 -10.74 29.16
C PHE A 535 8.24 -9.91 28.06
N SER A 536 9.53 -9.76 28.13
CA SER A 536 10.33 -9.03 27.16
C SER A 536 11.65 -9.76 26.95
N PHE A 537 11.95 -10.06 25.69
CA PHE A 537 13.23 -10.65 25.33
C PHE A 537 14.14 -9.58 24.75
N THR A 538 15.32 -9.49 25.31
CA THR A 538 16.42 -8.69 24.80
C THR A 538 17.59 -9.60 24.48
N ILE A 539 18.65 -9.08 23.85
CA ILE A 539 19.91 -9.81 23.68
C ILE A 539 20.45 -10.26 25.04
N ASP A 540 20.34 -9.40 26.06
CA ASP A 540 20.86 -9.64 27.41
C ASP A 540 19.96 -10.54 28.26
N LYS A 541 18.67 -10.64 27.90
CA LYS A 541 17.69 -11.52 28.51
C LYS A 541 16.93 -12.27 27.42
N PRO A 542 17.56 -13.27 26.81
CA PRO A 542 16.87 -14.12 25.87
C PRO A 542 15.82 -14.95 26.60
N TYR A 543 14.72 -15.30 25.89
CA TYR A 543 13.75 -16.27 26.40
C TYR A 543 14.49 -17.60 26.65
N GLU A 544 14.50 -18.07 27.89
CA GLU A 544 15.11 -19.32 28.30
C GLU A 544 14.17 -20.52 28.04
N ALA A 545 13.52 -20.60 26.89
CA ALA A 545 12.92 -21.85 26.47
C ALA A 545 14.05 -22.84 26.21
N GLU A 546 13.97 -24.03 26.81
CA GLU A 546 14.86 -25.12 26.43
C GLU A 546 14.78 -25.28 24.92
N ILE A 547 15.91 -25.09 24.24
CA ILE A 547 16.05 -25.52 22.85
C ILE A 547 15.94 -27.03 22.97
N ILE A 548 14.77 -27.60 22.62
CA ILE A 548 14.58 -29.05 22.59
C ILE A 548 15.65 -29.56 21.63
N GLY A 549 16.66 -30.25 22.21
CA GLY A 549 17.87 -30.65 21.50
C GLY A 549 17.59 -31.59 20.34
N GLU A 550 18.63 -31.88 19.59
CA GLU A 550 18.88 -32.97 18.60
C GLU A 550 17.77 -33.32 17.59
N ASP A 551 16.50 -33.24 17.92
CA ASP A 551 15.38 -33.43 16.98
C ASP A 551 15.18 -32.30 15.97
N LEU A 552 15.82 -31.13 16.17
CA LEU A 552 15.83 -30.02 15.20
C LEU A 552 16.47 -30.40 13.86
N TRP A 553 17.31 -31.39 13.84
CA TRP A 553 18.06 -31.85 12.65
C TRP A 553 17.48 -33.14 12.03
N GLY A 554 16.60 -33.84 12.74
CA GLY A 554 16.06 -35.15 12.37
C GLY A 554 14.86 -35.18 11.45
N GLY A 555 14.59 -34.10 10.75
CA GLY A 555 13.44 -33.92 9.87
C GLY A 555 12.34 -33.17 10.58
N VAL A 556 11.89 -32.10 9.96
CA VAL A 556 10.72 -31.35 10.37
C VAL A 556 9.54 -32.32 10.37
N LYS A 557 9.31 -32.97 11.50
CA LYS A 557 8.01 -33.55 11.78
C LYS A 557 7.09 -32.36 11.75
N SER A 558 6.26 -32.31 10.72
CA SER A 558 5.24 -31.32 10.45
C SER A 558 4.83 -30.58 11.72
N TYR A 559 4.91 -29.22 11.69
CA TYR A 559 4.20 -28.42 12.69
C TYR A 559 2.78 -28.99 12.76
N PRO A 560 2.22 -29.32 13.95
CA PRO A 560 0.90 -29.95 14.02
C PRO A 560 -0.20 -29.23 13.23
N ARG A 561 -0.04 -27.93 13.03
CA ARG A 561 -0.94 -27.09 12.22
C ARG A 561 -0.63 -27.17 10.72
N PHE A 562 0.58 -27.56 10.37
CA PHE A 562 1.08 -27.68 9.01
C PHE A 562 1.29 -29.14 8.59
N THR A 563 0.90 -30.12 9.41
CA THR A 563 0.51 -31.36 8.80
C THR A 563 -0.49 -30.93 7.74
N ALA A 564 -0.17 -31.16 6.49
CA ALA A 564 -1.21 -31.48 5.56
C ALA A 564 -1.96 -32.68 6.17
N GLU A 565 -2.80 -32.42 7.18
CA GLU A 565 -4.07 -33.10 7.18
C GLU A 565 -4.49 -32.93 5.75
N GLU A 566 -4.49 -34.06 5.03
CA GLU A 566 -5.17 -34.19 3.78
C GLU A 566 -6.33 -33.23 3.89
N THR A 567 -6.24 -32.09 3.20
CA THR A 567 -7.37 -31.18 3.05
C THR A 567 -8.50 -32.15 2.84
N PRO A 568 -9.50 -32.28 3.75
CA PRO A 568 -10.54 -33.26 3.55
C PRO A 568 -10.88 -32.99 2.12
N THR A 569 -10.63 -33.96 1.23
CA THR A 569 -10.90 -33.80 -0.20
C THR A 569 -12.29 -33.27 -0.14
N GLU A 570 -12.46 -31.94 -0.33
CA GLU A 570 -13.77 -31.31 -0.21
C GLU A 570 -14.55 -32.13 -1.18
N THR A 571 -15.32 -33.07 -0.66
CA THR A 571 -16.14 -33.93 -1.49
C THR A 571 -17.05 -32.94 -2.15
N LYS A 572 -16.68 -32.62 -3.43
CA LYS A 572 -17.44 -31.66 -4.23
C LYS A 572 -18.90 -32.02 -4.04
N LYS A 573 -19.70 -31.04 -3.64
CA LYS A 573 -21.12 -31.27 -3.38
C LYS A 573 -21.70 -32.10 -4.50
N ASP A 574 -22.30 -33.24 -4.18
CA ASP A 574 -22.93 -34.10 -5.18
C ASP A 574 -24.15 -33.38 -5.75
N CYS A 575 -24.03 -32.95 -7.00
CA CYS A 575 -25.09 -32.31 -7.76
C CYS A 575 -25.79 -33.27 -8.75
N SER A 576 -25.56 -34.58 -8.65
CA SER A 576 -26.12 -35.58 -9.53
C SER A 576 -27.66 -35.61 -9.53
N SER A 577 -28.29 -35.18 -8.43
CA SER A 577 -29.73 -35.05 -8.28
C SER A 577 -30.33 -33.85 -9.02
N LYS A 578 -29.53 -32.90 -9.48
CA LYS A 578 -29.97 -31.71 -10.24
C LYS A 578 -29.24 -31.69 -11.58
N PRO A 579 -29.82 -32.31 -12.65
CA PRO A 579 -29.20 -32.36 -13.98
C PRO A 579 -28.81 -30.96 -14.48
N ASN A 580 -27.67 -30.86 -15.17
CA ASN A 580 -27.10 -29.61 -15.71
C ASN A 580 -26.70 -28.58 -14.64
N SER A 581 -26.44 -29.02 -13.42
CA SER A 581 -25.86 -28.18 -12.36
C SER A 581 -24.44 -28.65 -12.01
N GLU A 582 -23.73 -27.79 -11.30
CA GLU A 582 -22.40 -28.03 -10.75
C GLU A 582 -22.30 -27.38 -9.37
N PRO A 583 -21.35 -27.80 -8.51
CA PRO A 583 -21.15 -27.16 -7.23
C PRO A 583 -20.79 -25.69 -7.38
N SER A 584 -21.36 -24.83 -6.52
CA SER A 584 -20.96 -23.41 -6.39
C SER A 584 -19.48 -23.29 -6.01
N ALA A 585 -18.88 -22.12 -6.23
CA ALA A 585 -17.48 -21.86 -5.93
C ALA A 585 -17.11 -22.10 -4.44
N ASP A 586 -18.08 -21.95 -3.54
CA ASP A 586 -17.96 -22.22 -2.11
C ASP A 586 -18.39 -23.66 -1.73
N ASN A 587 -18.70 -24.49 -2.72
CA ASN A 587 -19.11 -25.89 -2.57
C ASN A 587 -20.34 -26.11 -1.67
N THR A 588 -21.17 -25.09 -1.42
CA THR A 588 -22.32 -25.15 -0.50
C THR A 588 -23.64 -25.53 -1.19
N ILE A 589 -23.84 -25.08 -2.43
CA ILE A 589 -25.08 -25.28 -3.21
C ILE A 589 -24.78 -25.78 -4.63
N CYS A 590 -25.81 -26.30 -5.31
CA CYS A 590 -25.72 -26.65 -6.72
C CYS A 590 -26.28 -25.52 -7.58
N VAL A 591 -25.45 -24.93 -8.42
CA VAL A 591 -25.77 -23.85 -9.36
C VAL A 591 -25.92 -24.43 -10.79
N CYS A 592 -26.69 -23.80 -11.64
CA CYS A 592 -26.80 -24.23 -13.02
C CYS A 592 -25.51 -23.98 -13.79
N LYS A 593 -25.10 -24.93 -14.65
CA LYS A 593 -23.94 -24.79 -15.54
C LYS A 593 -24.12 -23.63 -16.51
N SER A 594 -23.02 -23.10 -17.03
CA SER A 594 -23.07 -22.10 -18.09
C SER A 594 -23.96 -22.50 -19.23
N GLY A 595 -24.85 -21.61 -19.68
CA GLY A 595 -25.86 -21.86 -20.70
C GLY A 595 -27.17 -22.47 -20.18
N TYR A 596 -27.34 -22.63 -18.87
CA TYR A 596 -28.58 -23.07 -18.23
C TYR A 596 -29.00 -22.08 -17.15
N GLU A 597 -30.32 -21.99 -16.92
CA GLU A 597 -30.92 -21.16 -15.88
C GLU A 597 -31.89 -21.97 -15.01
N GLU A 598 -32.12 -21.53 -13.79
CA GLU A 598 -33.02 -22.20 -12.87
C GLU A 598 -34.47 -21.75 -13.12
N ASN A 599 -35.34 -22.68 -13.46
CA ASN A 599 -36.77 -22.40 -13.63
C ASN A 599 -37.49 -22.34 -12.26
N SER A 600 -38.77 -21.94 -12.28
CA SER A 600 -39.63 -21.84 -11.09
C SER A 600 -39.78 -23.13 -10.29
N SER A 601 -39.39 -24.28 -10.85
CA SER A 601 -39.40 -25.60 -10.20
C SER A 601 -38.03 -26.01 -9.67
N GLY A 602 -37.03 -25.14 -9.69
CA GLY A 602 -35.68 -25.40 -9.18
C GLY A 602 -34.82 -26.29 -10.11
N LYS A 603 -35.19 -26.48 -11.36
CA LYS A 603 -34.45 -27.29 -12.35
C LYS A 603 -33.66 -26.41 -13.30
N CYS A 604 -32.43 -26.83 -13.65
CA CYS A 604 -31.62 -26.16 -14.66
C CYS A 604 -32.11 -26.52 -16.07
N VAL A 605 -32.69 -25.56 -16.75
CA VAL A 605 -33.17 -25.64 -18.14
C VAL A 605 -32.24 -24.85 -19.05
N LYS A 606 -32.06 -25.27 -20.28
CA LYS A 606 -31.21 -24.59 -21.24
C LYS A 606 -31.77 -23.20 -21.52
N LYS A 607 -30.93 -22.17 -21.39
CA LYS A 607 -31.31 -20.81 -21.81
C LYS A 607 -31.71 -20.82 -23.27
N GLU A 608 -32.89 -20.29 -23.58
CA GLU A 608 -33.26 -20.03 -24.97
C GLU A 608 -32.36 -18.92 -25.50
N LYS A 609 -31.78 -19.16 -26.66
CA LYS A 609 -30.90 -18.17 -27.29
C LYS A 609 -31.77 -17.01 -27.76
N LEU A 610 -31.42 -15.79 -27.35
CA LEU A 610 -32.11 -14.60 -27.80
C LEU A 610 -31.88 -14.43 -29.31
N GLU A 611 -32.94 -14.56 -30.11
CA GLU A 611 -32.93 -14.27 -31.56
C GLU A 611 -33.41 -12.83 -31.76
N CYS A 612 -32.50 -11.96 -32.22
CA CYS A 612 -32.81 -10.57 -32.52
C CYS A 612 -33.16 -10.43 -34.00
N GLU A 613 -34.20 -9.65 -34.33
CA GLU A 613 -34.50 -9.30 -35.72
C GLU A 613 -33.50 -8.28 -36.25
N ALA A 614 -32.95 -8.50 -37.44
CA ALA A 614 -31.98 -7.56 -38.03
C ALA A 614 -32.63 -6.16 -38.20
N PRO A 615 -31.87 -5.06 -37.86
CA PRO A 615 -30.41 -5.00 -37.65
C PRO A 615 -29.95 -5.16 -36.24
N LEU A 616 -30.79 -5.52 -35.28
CA LEU A 616 -30.43 -5.64 -33.87
C LEU A 616 -29.54 -6.86 -33.60
N GLU A 617 -28.61 -6.70 -32.63
CA GLU A 617 -27.72 -7.76 -32.16
C GLU A 617 -27.92 -8.02 -30.66
N PRO A 618 -27.74 -9.28 -30.20
CA PRO A 618 -27.85 -9.59 -28.78
C PRO A 618 -26.77 -8.86 -27.98
N SER A 619 -27.10 -8.35 -26.78
CA SER A 619 -26.11 -7.84 -25.79
C SER A 619 -25.14 -8.95 -25.39
N GLU A 620 -23.95 -8.59 -24.86
CA GLU A 620 -22.92 -9.54 -24.40
C GLU A 620 -23.46 -10.56 -23.38
N ASP A 621 -24.46 -10.19 -22.61
CA ASP A 621 -25.11 -11.03 -21.60
C ASP A 621 -26.34 -11.76 -22.15
N GLU A 622 -26.66 -11.63 -23.46
CA GLU A 622 -27.80 -12.18 -24.14
C GLU A 622 -29.17 -11.85 -23.49
N SER A 623 -29.26 -10.70 -22.79
CA SER A 623 -30.47 -10.28 -22.06
C SER A 623 -31.38 -9.39 -22.87
N GLN A 624 -30.90 -8.70 -23.90
CA GLN A 624 -31.65 -7.76 -24.74
C GLN A 624 -31.05 -7.61 -26.13
N CYS A 625 -31.85 -7.16 -27.08
CA CYS A 625 -31.41 -6.82 -28.43
C CYS A 625 -30.95 -5.36 -28.46
N LEU A 626 -29.75 -5.08 -28.97
CA LEU A 626 -29.15 -3.76 -29.05
C LEU A 626 -28.92 -3.33 -30.50
N CYS A 627 -29.03 -2.03 -30.76
CA CYS A 627 -28.68 -1.47 -32.07
C CYS A 627 -27.15 -1.46 -32.20
N PRO A 628 -26.52 -2.03 -33.25
CA PRO A 628 -25.09 -2.16 -33.43
C PRO A 628 -24.46 -0.82 -33.87
N THR A 629 -24.38 0.14 -32.94
CA THR A 629 -23.85 1.50 -33.21
C THR A 629 -22.39 1.53 -33.66
N TRP A 630 -21.65 0.43 -33.42
CA TRP A 630 -20.28 0.22 -33.89
C TRP A 630 -20.19 -0.20 -35.37
N ASP A 631 -21.30 -0.62 -35.99
CA ASP A 631 -21.36 -1.12 -37.37
C ASP A 631 -22.07 -0.13 -38.30
N GLY A 632 -22.13 1.15 -37.94
CA GLY A 632 -22.70 2.20 -38.77
C GLY A 632 -24.21 2.39 -38.65
N TYR A 633 -24.80 1.86 -37.58
CA TYR A 633 -26.20 2.12 -37.21
C TYR A 633 -26.31 3.12 -36.09
N GLU A 634 -27.43 3.79 -35.94
CA GLU A 634 -27.75 4.69 -34.82
C GLU A 634 -29.17 4.52 -34.35
N GLY A 635 -29.40 4.73 -33.04
CA GLY A 635 -30.73 4.59 -32.43
C GLY A 635 -30.72 3.62 -31.25
N ASP A 636 -31.89 3.30 -30.75
CA ASP A 636 -32.17 2.29 -29.73
C ASP A 636 -32.85 1.05 -30.34
N ALA A 637 -33.25 0.13 -29.47
CA ALA A 637 -33.88 -1.13 -29.90
C ALA A 637 -35.18 -0.92 -30.69
N ASP A 638 -35.88 0.21 -30.50
CA ASP A 638 -37.13 0.52 -31.17
C ASP A 638 -36.93 1.33 -32.48
N ASN A 639 -35.78 2.01 -32.63
CA ASN A 639 -35.46 2.92 -33.73
C ASN A 639 -34.03 2.78 -34.24
N CYS A 640 -33.63 1.56 -34.59
CA CYS A 640 -32.28 1.28 -35.10
C CYS A 640 -32.21 1.49 -36.61
N VAL A 641 -31.53 2.54 -37.09
CA VAL A 641 -31.43 2.88 -38.52
C VAL A 641 -29.98 3.03 -38.95
N LYS A 642 -29.67 2.68 -40.19
CA LYS A 642 -28.34 2.84 -40.76
C LYS A 642 -28.05 4.33 -41.00
N LYS A 643 -26.90 4.83 -40.54
CA LYS A 643 -26.44 6.18 -40.83
C LYS A 643 -26.33 6.39 -42.32
N GLU A 644 -27.03 7.41 -42.86
CA GLU A 644 -26.81 7.86 -44.23
C GLU A 644 -25.46 8.52 -44.36
N GLU A 645 -24.60 8.04 -45.26
CA GLU A 645 -23.38 8.73 -45.67
C GLU A 645 -23.78 10.08 -46.28
N SER A 646 -23.56 11.15 -45.59
CA SER A 646 -23.69 12.53 -46.10
C SER A 646 -22.63 12.75 -47.18
N THR A 647 -23.03 12.54 -48.41
CA THR A 647 -22.30 13.04 -49.59
C THR A 647 -22.46 14.53 -49.67
N THR A 648 -21.51 15.30 -49.17
CA THR A 648 -21.34 16.73 -49.54
C THR A 648 -20.49 16.81 -50.81
N PRO A 649 -20.93 17.55 -51.82
CA PRO A 649 -20.15 17.73 -53.06
C PRO A 649 -18.98 18.66 -52.78
N ASN A 650 -17.82 18.30 -53.26
CA ASN A 650 -16.67 19.17 -53.47
C ASN A 650 -17.06 20.36 -54.33
N THR A 651 -16.81 21.54 -53.86
CA THR A 651 -16.58 22.73 -54.71
C THR A 651 -15.17 23.21 -54.45
N ASP A 652 -14.33 23.00 -55.44
CA ASP A 652 -13.06 23.68 -55.64
C ASP A 652 -13.29 25.20 -55.59
N ASP A 653 -12.45 25.94 -54.90
CA ASP A 653 -11.95 27.17 -55.45
C ASP A 653 -10.54 27.49 -54.93
N ASN A 654 -9.67 27.66 -55.88
CA ASN A 654 -8.30 28.15 -55.83
C ASN A 654 -8.25 29.58 -55.28
N THR A 655 -7.31 29.90 -54.47
CA THR A 655 -6.39 31.03 -54.75
C THR A 655 -5.14 30.99 -53.87
N SER A 656 -4.04 31.02 -54.54
CA SER A 656 -2.66 31.26 -54.17
C SER A 656 -2.44 32.52 -53.32
N THR A 657 -1.43 32.53 -52.46
CA THR A 657 -0.25 33.41 -52.49
C THR A 657 0.72 33.02 -51.37
N ASP A 658 1.89 32.61 -51.82
CA ASP A 658 3.29 33.02 -51.53
C ASP A 658 3.55 33.81 -50.23
N SER A 659 4.51 33.34 -49.47
CA SER A 659 5.91 33.82 -49.37
C SER A 659 6.61 33.23 -48.17
N ASP A 660 7.70 32.52 -48.41
CA ASP A 660 9.08 32.74 -47.98
C ASP A 660 9.28 33.14 -46.50
N ASP A 661 10.12 32.53 -45.75
CA ASP A 661 11.58 32.49 -45.86
C ASP A 661 12.23 31.68 -44.71
N THR A 662 13.15 30.85 -45.12
CA THR A 662 14.50 30.56 -44.60
C THR A 662 14.81 30.23 -43.15
N THR A 663 15.39 29.05 -43.06
CA THR A 663 16.75 28.74 -42.49
C THR A 663 16.98 28.99 -41.00
N THR A 664 17.47 28.06 -40.25
CA THR A 664 18.78 27.42 -40.20
C THR A 664 18.90 26.46 -39.02
N THR A 665 19.38 25.28 -39.26
CA THR A 665 20.18 24.52 -38.30
C THR A 665 21.61 25.09 -38.29
N PRO A 666 22.40 24.95 -37.22
CA PRO A 666 23.33 23.82 -37.22
C PRO A 666 23.66 23.20 -35.85
N ASN A 667 23.90 21.92 -35.92
CA ASN A 667 24.92 21.05 -35.37
C ASN A 667 25.96 21.53 -34.33
N THR A 668 26.35 20.48 -33.56
CA THR A 668 27.65 20.20 -32.90
C THR A 668 27.81 20.78 -31.50
N ASP A 669 28.25 20.07 -30.48
CA ASP A 669 29.32 19.07 -30.33
C ASP A 669 29.21 18.40 -28.96
N GLU A 670 29.47 17.10 -28.89
CA GLU A 670 30.08 16.47 -27.72
C GLU A 670 31.54 16.98 -27.56
N PRO A 671 32.15 16.92 -26.36
CA PRO A 671 32.97 15.75 -26.09
C PRO A 671 33.00 15.25 -24.65
N GLU A 672 33.31 13.97 -24.58
CA GLU A 672 34.04 13.17 -23.59
C GLU A 672 34.77 13.94 -22.46
N ASP A 673 34.48 13.51 -21.17
CA ASP A 673 35.49 12.87 -20.29
C ASP A 673 34.79 12.16 -19.13
#